data_682b75e6e8731f79a767e0a7576e4601
#
_entry.id   682b75e6e8731f79a767e0a7576e4601
#
_cell.length_a   1.000
_cell.length_b   1.000
_cell.length_c   1.000
_cell.angle_alpha   90.00
_cell.angle_beta   90.00
_cell.angle_gamma   90.00
#
_symmetry.space_group_name_H-M   'P 1'
#
loop_
_entity.id
_entity.type
_entity.pdbx_description
1 polymer ?
#
loop_
_entity_poly.entity_id
_entity_poly.type
_entity_poly.pdbx_seq_one_letter_code
_entity_poly.pdbx_strand_id
1 'polypeptide(L)'
;MSSILVQLLKRGGTLKADEIVGGFSGQTDQPKALPYDNVINFNDMSVENSDNVQRVKIYGGKVGDDNYSPSLQNTIGNVINIQNKAVLKNADVYGGYTSVTTWGGHVKNAEINLSGQADLINTNLYGAAIREHGINMSSTLNIGYAENYSLNPKGRFPDGNTLDADRWPDSKGTCLTLTPRSEAWSYSKNTSIQNVGEFTNVKVWTMVDEDTPAIQINGTGNFIYHYNSSIEKGTVIDVTALTNGEDNSKIFFTDLKPDDQRTIIKANKGIYEKNGVKAELKSQSLDYDYKLTQGENSLTGTYHGDAAISGNDVIWKTGDITASVLDVSHTTLDASGQRMNPLTLEKYGYIFNENTKLSTDGIRVTNEGSALIAPSDSWTLVDGSQSASVSGMDNLTRKEIPVSYDMNQGAVTVTGLGQTTVSADQKKLNYNIAHTNRLTYHTLDWGNTQPVVSLDSSKNYDLRDTRIDWSSLQHRGLANLRGGMNERILLDANGADPGLTDQNLTGTPQHLVSGTTLEGTGQAAVKDGNVVYTADMHAQPQTHSVLMGEEAGLAALLESNDLVLDTMKNLDKSKDYANTFATIGGGENRYETGSHITTNIWRSQTGFAIKNKNKAGAQTEYGIFYDYGNGNYRTFFNNRGDGKINYKGGGFFGKRLEPQGGYEEVSFRLGRASNDARNLLHDEDGKGYSYRTNSMYNAFHIGFGQISPQSDGGTLDTYFRFFHTHLNGDTFDAGGHYDIDSLNSDIIRIGSRWQKQDKNWEYYAGLAYEYEFGGQAHGLADGADIEGASIRGGSVRFEYGANVDLDNWRIAMNASDYAGKRKGFNGNISVSYKL
;
A
#
# COMPACT_ATOMS: atom_id res chain seq x y z
N MET A 1 17.94 -63.39 -24.49
CA MET A 1 18.16 -62.10 -25.18
C MET A 1 16.82 -61.41 -25.27
N SER A 2 16.31 -60.93 -24.17
CA SER A 2 15.01 -60.22 -24.22
C SER A 2 14.85 -59.18 -23.12
N SER A 3 15.66 -58.19 -23.14
CA SER A 3 15.50 -57.02 -22.31
C SER A 3 16.20 -55.78 -22.82
N ILE A 4 16.44 -55.65 -24.14
CA ILE A 4 17.32 -54.59 -24.63
C ILE A 4 16.63 -53.53 -25.47
N LEU A 5 15.37 -53.61 -25.84
CA LEU A 5 14.85 -52.70 -26.86
C LEU A 5 14.13 -51.43 -26.38
N VAL A 6 13.89 -51.26 -25.12
CA VAL A 6 13.08 -50.09 -24.66
C VAL A 6 13.89 -49.04 -23.90
N GLN A 7 15.17 -49.24 -23.69
CA GLN A 7 16.02 -48.26 -22.99
C GLN A 7 16.64 -47.16 -23.87
N LEU A 8 16.30 -47.06 -25.14
CA LEU A 8 16.99 -46.20 -26.11
C LEU A 8 16.29 -44.90 -26.51
N LEU A 9 15.10 -44.60 -26.01
CA LEU A 9 14.46 -43.31 -26.28
C LEU A 9 14.62 -42.39 -25.08
N LYS A 10 15.53 -41.45 -25.19
CA LYS A 10 15.65 -40.34 -24.28
C LYS A 10 14.35 -39.54 -24.25
N ARG A 11 13.98 -39.01 -23.06
CA ARG A 11 12.81 -38.18 -22.79
C ARG A 11 12.31 -37.41 -24.01
N GLY A 12 11.00 -37.59 -24.36
CA GLY A 12 10.30 -36.80 -25.35
C GLY A 12 10.30 -37.31 -26.80
N GLY A 13 10.67 -38.55 -27.06
CA GLY A 13 10.64 -39.14 -28.39
C GLY A 13 9.31 -39.80 -28.78
N THR A 14 9.03 -39.92 -30.06
CA THR A 14 7.92 -40.72 -30.62
C THR A 14 8.40 -42.04 -31.13
N LEU A 15 7.85 -43.16 -30.62
CA LEU A 15 8.04 -44.50 -31.16
C LEU A 15 6.94 -44.80 -32.16
N LYS A 16 7.34 -45.08 -33.40
CA LYS A 16 6.43 -45.57 -34.42
C LYS A 16 6.60 -47.07 -34.58
N ALA A 17 5.54 -47.81 -34.34
CA ALA A 17 5.54 -49.23 -34.40
C ALA A 17 4.16 -49.81 -34.73
N ASP A 18 4.11 -50.91 -35.45
CA ASP A 18 2.84 -51.63 -35.69
C ASP A 18 2.55 -52.58 -34.53
N GLU A 19 3.59 -53.19 -34.00
CA GLU A 19 3.50 -54.15 -32.90
C GLU A 19 4.68 -53.99 -31.93
N ILE A 20 4.37 -54.10 -30.62
CA ILE A 20 5.36 -54.08 -29.52
C ILE A 20 5.09 -55.31 -28.65
N VAL A 21 6.05 -56.17 -28.44
CA VAL A 21 5.89 -57.40 -27.70
C VAL A 21 7.00 -57.55 -26.64
N GLY A 22 6.63 -57.67 -25.38
CA GLY A 22 7.55 -57.88 -24.25
C GLY A 22 8.21 -59.24 -24.33
N GLY A 23 7.43 -60.27 -24.55
CA GLY A 23 7.93 -61.66 -24.81
C GLY A 23 7.02 -62.42 -25.77
N PHE A 24 7.60 -63.19 -26.63
CA PHE A 24 6.87 -63.97 -27.66
C PHE A 24 7.27 -65.43 -27.67
N SER A 25 6.28 -66.28 -27.72
CA SER A 25 6.42 -67.72 -27.99
C SER A 25 5.70 -68.04 -29.31
N GLY A 26 6.41 -68.43 -30.29
CA GLY A 26 5.94 -68.79 -31.67
C GLY A 26 5.92 -70.25 -31.95
N GLN A 27 5.72 -70.63 -33.23
CA GLN A 27 5.50 -71.96 -33.82
C GLN A 27 6.61 -72.99 -33.79
N THR A 28 7.58 -72.90 -32.91
CA THR A 28 8.70 -73.87 -32.94
C THR A 28 8.72 -74.71 -31.69
N ASP A 29 9.09 -75.98 -31.82
CA ASP A 29 9.26 -76.96 -30.71
C ASP A 29 10.30 -76.55 -29.67
N GLN A 30 10.95 -75.40 -29.91
CA GLN A 30 11.91 -74.79 -28.98
C GLN A 30 11.70 -73.26 -28.95
N PRO A 31 11.04 -72.74 -27.96
CA PRO A 31 10.82 -71.27 -27.83
C PRO A 31 12.16 -70.56 -27.56
N LYS A 32 12.44 -69.51 -28.36
CA LYS A 32 13.67 -68.69 -28.22
C LYS A 32 13.52 -67.64 -27.14
N ALA A 33 12.25 -67.32 -26.70
CA ALA A 33 11.94 -66.41 -25.61
C ALA A 33 10.61 -66.84 -24.96
N LEU A 34 10.60 -66.91 -23.67
CA LEU A 34 9.37 -67.24 -22.94
C LEU A 34 8.60 -65.94 -22.68
N PRO A 35 7.28 -65.89 -22.84
CA PRO A 35 6.41 -64.72 -22.52
C PRO A 35 6.14 -64.64 -21.03
N TYR A 36 7.18 -64.73 -20.21
CA TYR A 36 7.12 -64.77 -18.75
C TYR A 36 7.94 -63.60 -18.21
N ASP A 37 7.37 -62.92 -17.23
CA ASP A 37 8.00 -61.86 -16.43
C ASP A 37 8.61 -60.69 -17.26
N ASN A 38 8.03 -60.43 -18.41
CA ASN A 38 8.45 -59.30 -19.22
C ASN A 38 7.90 -57.99 -18.73
N VAL A 39 8.72 -56.95 -18.80
CA VAL A 39 8.31 -55.59 -18.42
C VAL A 39 8.50 -54.64 -19.59
N ILE A 40 7.42 -53.98 -19.96
CA ILE A 40 7.46 -52.87 -20.94
C ILE A 40 7.22 -51.58 -20.19
N ASN A 41 8.08 -50.62 -20.37
CA ASN A 41 7.95 -49.28 -19.74
C ASN A 41 7.82 -48.20 -20.81
N PHE A 42 6.70 -47.51 -20.82
CA PHE A 42 6.50 -46.28 -21.57
C PHE A 42 6.61 -45.14 -20.60
N ASN A 43 7.65 -44.34 -20.73
CA ASN A 43 7.94 -43.24 -19.80
C ASN A 43 8.28 -41.97 -20.58
N ASP A 44 7.49 -40.91 -20.42
CA ASP A 44 7.70 -39.62 -21.10
C ASP A 44 7.87 -39.76 -22.64
N MET A 45 7.11 -40.60 -23.28
CA MET A 45 7.25 -40.88 -24.72
C MET A 45 5.89 -41.02 -25.41
N SER A 46 5.84 -40.75 -26.72
CA SER A 46 4.67 -41.04 -27.55
C SER A 46 4.82 -42.34 -28.27
N VAL A 47 3.73 -43.10 -28.39
CA VAL A 47 3.64 -44.31 -29.19
C VAL A 47 2.50 -44.21 -30.17
N GLU A 48 2.77 -44.38 -31.46
CA GLU A 48 1.79 -44.35 -32.54
C GLU A 48 2.12 -45.36 -33.61
N ASN A 49 1.13 -45.72 -34.44
CA ASN A 49 1.36 -46.64 -35.56
C ASN A 49 2.26 -46.01 -36.61
N SER A 50 3.01 -46.85 -37.37
CA SER A 50 3.94 -46.43 -38.42
C SER A 50 3.24 -45.66 -39.55
N ASP A 51 2.00 -46.03 -39.89
CA ASP A 51 1.25 -45.44 -40.98
C ASP A 51 0.10 -44.50 -40.52
N ASN A 52 -0.12 -44.38 -39.23
CA ASN A 52 -1.21 -43.61 -38.59
C ASN A 52 -2.64 -44.09 -38.98
N VAL A 53 -2.77 -45.19 -39.66
CA VAL A 53 -4.08 -45.72 -40.11
C VAL A 53 -4.52 -46.89 -39.25
N GLN A 54 -3.58 -47.74 -38.88
CA GLN A 54 -3.85 -48.90 -38.03
C GLN A 54 -3.57 -48.63 -36.57
N ARG A 55 -4.06 -49.52 -35.72
CA ARG A 55 -3.81 -49.45 -34.26
C ARG A 55 -2.47 -50.14 -33.93
N VAL A 56 -1.71 -49.57 -33.07
CA VAL A 56 -0.54 -50.17 -32.46
C VAL A 56 -1.00 -51.33 -31.57
N LYS A 57 -0.42 -52.52 -31.74
CA LYS A 57 -0.69 -53.66 -30.87
C LYS A 57 0.44 -53.84 -29.86
N ILE A 58 0.14 -53.72 -28.59
CA ILE A 58 1.13 -53.82 -27.52
C ILE A 58 0.80 -55.03 -26.62
N TYR A 59 1.74 -55.91 -26.48
CA TYR A 59 1.59 -57.15 -25.72
C TYR A 59 2.66 -57.23 -24.61
N GLY A 60 2.27 -57.39 -23.37
CA GLY A 60 3.19 -57.75 -22.29
C GLY A 60 3.89 -59.10 -22.55
N GLY A 61 3.06 -60.07 -22.91
CA GLY A 61 3.48 -61.39 -23.40
C GLY A 61 2.53 -61.88 -24.50
N LYS A 62 3.06 -62.51 -25.55
CA LYS A 62 2.27 -63.02 -26.66
C LYS A 62 2.61 -64.49 -26.98
N VAL A 63 1.61 -65.31 -27.10
CA VAL A 63 1.72 -66.72 -27.58
C VAL A 63 1.03 -66.80 -28.94
N GLY A 64 1.74 -67.34 -29.96
CA GLY A 64 1.22 -67.54 -31.30
C GLY A 64 0.40 -68.85 -31.48
N ASP A 65 -0.27 -68.98 -32.62
CA ASP A 65 -1.34 -69.96 -32.87
C ASP A 65 -0.99 -71.44 -32.83
N ASP A 66 0.26 -71.84 -33.01
CA ASP A 66 0.56 -73.25 -33.26
C ASP A 66 1.63 -73.85 -32.32
N ASN A 67 1.56 -73.50 -31.05
CA ASN A 67 2.46 -74.08 -30.07
C ASN A 67 1.77 -75.29 -29.38
N TYR A 68 2.21 -76.51 -29.74
CA TYR A 68 1.58 -77.74 -29.22
C TYR A 68 2.12 -78.16 -27.85
N SER A 69 3.01 -77.41 -27.20
CA SER A 69 3.51 -77.73 -25.88
C SER A 69 2.67 -76.97 -24.78
N PRO A 70 1.95 -77.69 -23.94
CA PRO A 70 1.09 -77.07 -22.92
C PRO A 70 1.83 -76.12 -21.95
N SER A 71 3.09 -76.36 -21.73
CA SER A 71 3.91 -75.47 -20.84
C SER A 71 4.33 -74.15 -21.48
N LEU A 72 4.22 -74.05 -22.82
CA LEU A 72 4.64 -72.91 -23.58
C LEU A 72 3.47 -72.04 -24.11
N GLN A 73 2.25 -72.43 -23.79
CA GLN A 73 1.05 -71.77 -24.25
C GLN A 73 0.58 -70.65 -23.31
N ASN A 74 1.28 -70.42 -22.22
CA ASN A 74 0.90 -69.49 -21.18
C ASN A 74 1.72 -68.21 -21.26
N THR A 75 1.12 -67.07 -20.91
CA THR A 75 1.82 -65.80 -20.60
C THR A 75 1.72 -65.59 -19.09
N ILE A 76 2.83 -65.33 -18.42
CA ILE A 76 2.88 -65.25 -16.96
C ILE A 76 3.67 -64.04 -16.50
N GLY A 77 3.19 -63.26 -15.55
CA GLY A 77 3.93 -62.20 -14.83
C GLY A 77 4.33 -61.01 -15.69
N ASN A 78 3.67 -60.81 -16.82
CA ASN A 78 4.06 -59.70 -17.71
C ASN A 78 3.49 -58.37 -17.23
N VAL A 79 4.27 -57.32 -17.30
CA VAL A 79 3.93 -55.99 -16.78
C VAL A 79 4.11 -54.95 -17.89
N ILE A 80 3.14 -54.10 -18.09
CA ILE A 80 3.21 -52.94 -18.94
C ILE A 80 3.00 -51.70 -18.09
N ASN A 81 4.01 -50.83 -18.04
CA ASN A 81 3.96 -49.58 -17.32
C ASN A 81 3.84 -48.40 -18.31
N ILE A 82 2.80 -47.61 -18.16
CA ILE A 82 2.54 -46.42 -18.95
C ILE A 82 2.58 -45.25 -17.95
N GLN A 83 3.65 -44.46 -17.97
CA GLN A 83 3.99 -43.59 -16.84
C GLN A 83 4.32 -42.16 -17.26
N ASN A 84 4.21 -41.27 -16.31
CA ASN A 84 4.54 -39.85 -16.45
C ASN A 84 3.78 -39.17 -17.61
N LYS A 85 4.46 -38.66 -18.62
CA LYS A 85 3.84 -38.00 -19.79
C LYS A 85 3.82 -38.91 -21.02
N ALA A 86 3.71 -40.21 -20.84
CA ALA A 86 3.56 -41.13 -21.94
C ALA A 86 2.27 -40.92 -22.71
N VAL A 87 2.30 -40.91 -24.04
CA VAL A 87 1.14 -40.76 -24.91
C VAL A 87 1.01 -41.98 -25.79
N LEU A 88 -0.10 -42.70 -25.68
CA LEU A 88 -0.41 -43.82 -26.59
C LEU A 88 -1.56 -43.41 -27.49
N LYS A 89 -1.32 -43.42 -28.80
CA LYS A 89 -2.33 -43.08 -29.82
C LYS A 89 -2.75 -44.29 -30.61
N ASN A 90 -4.07 -44.49 -30.75
CA ASN A 90 -4.63 -45.59 -31.54
C ASN A 90 -3.97 -46.95 -31.19
N ALA A 91 -3.92 -47.29 -29.90
CA ALA A 91 -3.26 -48.48 -29.42
C ALA A 91 -4.23 -49.49 -28.84
N ASP A 92 -3.95 -50.77 -28.95
CA ASP A 92 -4.55 -51.87 -28.22
C ASP A 92 -3.48 -52.53 -27.36
N VAL A 93 -3.63 -52.41 -26.05
CA VAL A 93 -2.63 -52.87 -25.08
C VAL A 93 -3.13 -54.08 -24.36
N TYR A 94 -2.37 -55.15 -24.42
CA TYR A 94 -2.72 -56.44 -23.81
C TYR A 94 -1.67 -56.81 -22.75
N GLY A 95 -2.10 -57.00 -21.51
CA GLY A 95 -1.19 -57.49 -20.46
C GLY A 95 -0.62 -58.88 -20.82
N GLY A 96 -1.48 -59.75 -21.31
CA GLY A 96 -1.12 -61.03 -21.87
C GLY A 96 -2.02 -61.41 -23.06
N TYR A 97 -1.50 -62.06 -24.06
CA TYR A 97 -2.24 -62.50 -25.24
C TYR A 97 -1.90 -63.94 -25.61
N THR A 98 -2.92 -64.73 -25.87
CA THR A 98 -2.76 -66.08 -26.42
C THR A 98 -3.78 -66.35 -27.52
N SER A 99 -3.29 -66.73 -28.70
CA SER A 99 -4.13 -67.11 -29.82
C SER A 99 -4.31 -68.65 -29.97
N VAL A 100 -3.91 -69.38 -28.96
CA VAL A 100 -3.95 -70.85 -29.00
C VAL A 100 -5.40 -71.36 -29.12
N THR A 101 -5.66 -72.20 -30.11
CA THR A 101 -6.94 -72.85 -30.36
C THR A 101 -7.11 -74.18 -29.64
N THR A 102 -6.04 -74.73 -29.07
CA THR A 102 -6.02 -75.96 -28.31
C THR A 102 -6.05 -75.73 -26.82
N TRP A 103 -6.22 -76.77 -26.04
CA TRP A 103 -6.26 -76.63 -24.56
C TRP A 103 -4.97 -76.00 -24.01
N GLY A 104 -5.09 -74.95 -23.22
CA GLY A 104 -3.98 -74.46 -22.36
C GLY A 104 -3.65 -73.02 -22.49
N GLY A 105 -3.91 -72.21 -23.37
CA GLY A 105 -3.48 -70.83 -23.53
C GLY A 105 -3.86 -69.88 -22.39
N HIS A 106 -3.23 -69.96 -21.24
CA HIS A 106 -3.55 -69.16 -20.07
C HIS A 106 -2.76 -67.86 -19.97
N VAL A 107 -3.40 -66.81 -19.47
CA VAL A 107 -2.76 -65.58 -19.02
C VAL A 107 -2.77 -65.59 -17.49
N LYS A 108 -1.60 -65.45 -16.85
CA LYS A 108 -1.46 -65.42 -15.39
C LYS A 108 -0.70 -64.17 -14.97
N ASN A 109 -1.20 -63.49 -13.91
CA ASN A 109 -0.52 -62.35 -13.28
C ASN A 109 -0.04 -61.28 -14.28
N ALA A 110 -0.84 -60.98 -15.27
CA ALA A 110 -0.52 -59.90 -16.21
C ALA A 110 -0.93 -58.56 -15.58
N GLU A 111 -0.09 -57.60 -15.74
CA GLU A 111 -0.36 -56.24 -15.16
C GLU A 111 -0.20 -55.16 -16.23
N ILE A 112 -1.13 -54.20 -16.20
CA ILE A 112 -0.99 -52.95 -16.93
C ILE A 112 -1.09 -51.82 -15.90
N ASN A 113 -0.02 -51.06 -15.75
CA ASN A 113 0.05 -49.98 -14.78
C ASN A 113 0.05 -48.65 -15.52
N LEU A 114 -0.93 -47.83 -15.22
CA LEU A 114 -1.07 -46.48 -15.76
C LEU A 114 -0.88 -45.47 -14.61
N SER A 115 0.04 -44.52 -14.76
CA SER A 115 0.35 -43.58 -13.70
C SER A 115 0.86 -42.23 -14.22
N GLY A 116 0.87 -41.24 -13.38
CA GLY A 116 1.33 -39.88 -13.68
C GLY A 116 0.37 -39.13 -14.60
N GLN A 117 0.87 -38.44 -15.60
CA GLN A 117 0.10 -37.69 -16.61
C GLN A 117 0.06 -38.44 -17.97
N ALA A 118 -0.02 -39.76 -17.93
CA ALA A 118 -0.11 -40.55 -19.15
C ALA A 118 -1.41 -40.24 -19.89
N ASP A 119 -1.34 -40.09 -21.20
CA ASP A 119 -2.47 -39.79 -22.08
C ASP A 119 -2.76 -40.96 -23.04
N LEU A 120 -4.00 -41.44 -22.99
CA LEU A 120 -4.46 -42.56 -23.85
C LEU A 120 -5.46 -42.04 -24.87
N ILE A 121 -5.00 -41.76 -26.06
CA ILE A 121 -5.83 -41.23 -27.15
C ILE A 121 -6.32 -42.40 -28.01
N ASN A 122 -7.64 -42.65 -28.02
CA ASN A 122 -8.23 -43.77 -28.76
C ASN A 122 -7.52 -45.11 -28.49
N THR A 123 -7.21 -45.36 -27.22
CA THR A 123 -6.41 -46.54 -26.81
C THR A 123 -7.28 -47.47 -25.94
N ASN A 124 -7.19 -48.76 -26.21
CA ASN A 124 -7.87 -49.79 -25.44
C ASN A 124 -6.86 -50.55 -24.56
N LEU A 125 -7.25 -50.84 -23.34
CA LEU A 125 -6.46 -51.64 -22.41
C LEU A 125 -7.16 -52.95 -22.12
N TYR A 126 -6.46 -54.06 -22.27
CA TYR A 126 -6.94 -55.40 -22.01
C TYR A 126 -6.03 -56.08 -20.99
N GLY A 127 -6.52 -56.46 -19.83
CA GLY A 127 -5.76 -57.28 -18.87
C GLY A 127 -5.26 -58.58 -19.51
N ALA A 128 -6.12 -59.20 -20.28
CA ALA A 128 -5.79 -60.42 -21.05
C ALA A 128 -6.65 -60.53 -22.31
N ALA A 129 -6.13 -61.11 -23.36
CA ALA A 129 -6.90 -61.55 -24.51
C ALA A 129 -6.57 -63.01 -24.78
N ILE A 130 -7.57 -63.88 -24.77
CA ILE A 130 -7.42 -65.30 -24.91
C ILE A 130 -8.40 -65.78 -25.98
N ARG A 131 -7.92 -66.44 -26.99
CA ARG A 131 -8.73 -67.08 -28.00
C ARG A 131 -9.19 -68.43 -27.42
N GLU A 132 -10.20 -68.96 -27.66
CA GLU A 132 -10.79 -70.24 -27.27
C GLU A 132 -10.10 -70.95 -26.03
N HIS A 133 -10.75 -71.79 -25.31
CA HIS A 133 -10.31 -72.70 -24.24
C HIS A 133 -9.21 -72.24 -23.22
N GLY A 134 -8.75 -71.00 -23.27
CA GLY A 134 -7.79 -70.43 -22.30
C GLY A 134 -8.46 -69.84 -21.05
N ILE A 135 -7.67 -69.62 -20.03
CA ILE A 135 -8.14 -69.00 -18.76
C ILE A 135 -7.29 -67.80 -18.43
N ASN A 136 -7.92 -66.71 -18.11
CA ASN A 136 -7.29 -65.58 -17.42
C ASN A 136 -7.25 -65.89 -15.92
N MET A 137 -6.10 -66.16 -15.35
CA MET A 137 -5.96 -66.59 -13.96
C MET A 137 -5.66 -65.42 -13.00
N SER A 138 -5.32 -64.26 -13.46
CA SER A 138 -5.31 -63.00 -12.76
C SER A 138 -4.69 -61.94 -13.66
N SER A 139 -5.45 -60.95 -14.01
CA SER A 139 -4.95 -59.77 -14.72
C SER A 139 -5.29 -58.56 -13.90
N THR A 140 -4.33 -57.68 -13.72
CA THR A 140 -4.49 -56.45 -12.98
C THR A 140 -4.33 -55.27 -13.90
N LEU A 141 -5.29 -54.37 -13.90
CA LEU A 141 -5.20 -53.09 -14.53
C LEU A 141 -5.13 -52.01 -13.43
N ASN A 142 -3.97 -51.55 -13.13
CA ASN A 142 -3.74 -50.48 -12.14
C ASN A 142 -3.79 -49.17 -12.86
N ILE A 143 -4.84 -48.40 -12.63
CA ILE A 143 -5.00 -47.07 -13.16
C ILE A 143 -4.65 -46.09 -12.05
N GLY A 144 -3.44 -45.59 -11.99
CA GLY A 144 -2.99 -44.54 -11.14
C GLY A 144 -3.64 -43.24 -11.56
N TYR A 145 -3.70 -42.25 -10.66
CA TYR A 145 -4.24 -40.94 -10.96
C TYR A 145 -3.56 -40.32 -12.19
N ALA A 146 -4.35 -40.02 -13.23
CA ALA A 146 -3.96 -39.19 -14.32
C ALA A 146 -5.13 -38.25 -14.70
N GLU A 147 -4.82 -36.98 -14.80
CA GLU A 147 -5.77 -35.98 -15.30
C GLU A 147 -5.92 -36.16 -16.81
N ASN A 148 -7.10 -36.32 -17.32
CA ASN A 148 -7.45 -36.45 -18.73
C ASN A 148 -7.26 -37.81 -19.37
N TYR A 149 -8.21 -38.69 -19.17
CA TYR A 149 -8.32 -39.93 -19.95
C TYR A 149 -9.38 -39.81 -21.04
N SER A 150 -9.01 -40.17 -22.28
CA SER A 150 -9.96 -40.56 -23.30
C SER A 150 -9.81 -42.07 -23.52
N LEU A 151 -10.62 -42.84 -22.88
CA LEU A 151 -10.61 -44.31 -23.07
C LEU A 151 -11.70 -44.73 -24.07
N ASN A 152 -11.31 -45.34 -25.18
CA ASN A 152 -12.26 -45.85 -26.16
C ASN A 152 -12.43 -47.37 -26.02
N PRO A 153 -13.64 -47.86 -25.73
CA PRO A 153 -13.85 -49.23 -25.31
C PRO A 153 -14.08 -50.23 -26.45
N LYS A 154 -14.02 -49.83 -27.71
CA LYS A 154 -14.23 -50.75 -28.81
C LYS A 154 -13.00 -51.62 -29.02
N GLY A 155 -12.99 -52.80 -28.48
CA GLY A 155 -11.92 -53.76 -28.65
C GLY A 155 -12.13 -54.70 -29.88
N ARG A 156 -11.00 -54.97 -30.53
CA ARG A 156 -10.91 -56.04 -31.53
C ARG A 156 -9.83 -57.00 -31.10
N PHE A 157 -10.02 -58.28 -31.39
CA PHE A 157 -8.88 -59.19 -31.31
C PHE A 157 -7.74 -58.74 -32.28
N PRO A 158 -6.51 -59.06 -31.95
CA PRO A 158 -5.38 -58.65 -32.80
C PRO A 158 -5.42 -59.21 -34.23
N ASP A 159 -6.16 -60.31 -34.44
CA ASP A 159 -6.36 -60.93 -35.76
C ASP A 159 -7.43 -60.25 -36.63
N GLY A 160 -8.04 -59.18 -36.13
CA GLY A 160 -9.04 -58.43 -36.88
C GLY A 160 -10.49 -58.88 -36.66
N ASN A 161 -10.72 -59.98 -35.94
CA ASN A 161 -12.06 -60.41 -35.57
C ASN A 161 -12.73 -59.46 -34.62
N THR A 162 -13.95 -59.09 -34.88
CA THR A 162 -14.76 -58.30 -33.93
C THR A 162 -15.16 -59.18 -32.77
N LEU A 163 -15.05 -58.68 -31.58
CA LEU A 163 -15.72 -59.29 -30.42
C LEU A 163 -17.21 -59.34 -30.70
N ASP A 164 -17.80 -60.51 -30.38
CA ASP A 164 -19.22 -60.75 -30.59
C ASP A 164 -20.06 -59.61 -29.99
N ALA A 165 -20.87 -58.95 -30.84
CA ALA A 165 -21.62 -57.77 -30.47
C ALA A 165 -22.64 -58.02 -29.30
N ASP A 166 -23.09 -59.24 -29.12
CA ASP A 166 -23.96 -59.61 -28.01
C ASP A 166 -23.19 -59.76 -26.68
N ARG A 167 -21.89 -59.92 -26.76
CA ARG A 167 -20.98 -60.06 -25.60
C ARG A 167 -20.32 -58.74 -25.23
N TRP A 168 -20.22 -57.81 -26.19
CA TRP A 168 -19.51 -56.56 -26.05
C TRP A 168 -20.27 -55.37 -26.63
N PRO A 169 -21.32 -54.95 -25.89
CA PRO A 169 -22.09 -53.82 -26.39
C PRO A 169 -21.24 -52.56 -26.56
N ASP A 170 -21.60 -51.74 -27.52
CA ASP A 170 -21.00 -50.42 -27.74
C ASP A 170 -21.14 -49.61 -26.49
N SER A 171 -20.04 -49.34 -25.85
CA SER A 171 -20.01 -48.53 -24.66
C SER A 171 -18.90 -47.48 -24.81
N LYS A 172 -19.17 -46.33 -24.21
CA LYS A 172 -18.09 -45.31 -24.03
C LYS A 172 -17.38 -45.62 -22.74
N GLY A 173 -16.06 -45.80 -22.76
CA GLY A 173 -15.24 -46.06 -21.60
C GLY A 173 -14.27 -47.22 -21.75
N THR A 174 -13.53 -47.55 -20.73
CA THR A 174 -12.57 -48.66 -20.77
C THR A 174 -13.31 -50.00 -20.76
N CYS A 175 -13.08 -50.81 -21.77
CA CYS A 175 -13.53 -52.16 -21.77
C CYS A 175 -12.49 -53.05 -21.06
N LEU A 176 -12.79 -53.43 -19.85
CA LEU A 176 -12.00 -54.48 -19.18
C LEU A 176 -12.48 -55.82 -19.66
N THR A 177 -11.69 -56.47 -20.50
CA THR A 177 -12.01 -57.76 -20.99
C THR A 177 -11.47 -58.80 -20.03
N LEU A 178 -12.34 -59.29 -19.16
CA LEU A 178 -12.14 -60.54 -18.47
C LEU A 178 -12.68 -61.62 -19.36
N THR A 179 -11.90 -62.58 -19.68
CA THR A 179 -12.18 -63.60 -20.73
C THR A 179 -13.55 -64.26 -20.58
N PRO A 180 -14.36 -64.29 -21.63
CA PRO A 180 -15.51 -65.20 -21.66
C PRO A 180 -15.02 -66.63 -21.71
N ARG A 181 -15.63 -67.46 -21.04
CA ARG A 181 -15.46 -68.88 -20.94
C ARG A 181 -16.08 -69.63 -22.12
N SER A 182 -15.42 -70.68 -22.54
CA SER A 182 -16.12 -71.87 -23.05
C SER A 182 -16.73 -72.66 -21.88
N GLU A 183 -17.87 -73.23 -22.06
CA GLU A 183 -18.86 -73.73 -21.04
C GLU A 183 -18.34 -74.66 -19.93
N ALA A 184 -17.06 -75.01 -19.91
CA ALA A 184 -16.59 -75.97 -18.93
C ALA A 184 -15.64 -75.45 -17.83
N TRP A 185 -14.93 -74.34 -18.02
CA TRP A 185 -13.87 -73.93 -17.09
C TRP A 185 -13.61 -72.42 -17.06
N SER A 186 -14.08 -71.69 -16.08
CA SER A 186 -13.81 -70.32 -15.96
C SER A 186 -13.51 -69.85 -14.55
N TYR A 187 -12.35 -69.37 -14.41
CA TYR A 187 -12.02 -68.60 -13.21
C TYR A 187 -11.29 -67.36 -13.64
N SER A 188 -11.91 -66.24 -13.47
CA SER A 188 -11.23 -64.96 -13.41
C SER A 188 -11.12 -64.62 -11.95
N LYS A 189 -9.99 -64.85 -11.34
CA LYS A 189 -9.71 -64.43 -9.97
C LYS A 189 -8.96 -63.11 -10.00
N ASN A 190 -9.44 -62.17 -9.22
CA ASN A 190 -8.76 -60.95 -8.87
C ASN A 190 -8.31 -60.07 -10.03
N THR A 191 -9.21 -59.36 -10.66
CA THR A 191 -8.88 -58.16 -11.43
C THR A 191 -9.15 -56.93 -10.54
N SER A 192 -8.11 -56.21 -10.23
CA SER A 192 -8.23 -54.94 -9.50
C SER A 192 -8.02 -53.77 -10.44
N ILE A 193 -8.92 -52.81 -10.30
CA ILE A 193 -8.85 -51.57 -11.03
C ILE A 193 -8.70 -50.47 -9.99
N GLN A 194 -7.59 -49.76 -10.05
CA GLN A 194 -7.29 -48.68 -9.07
C GLN A 194 -7.33 -47.31 -9.72
N ASN A 195 -7.92 -46.37 -9.06
CA ASN A 195 -7.90 -44.93 -9.42
C ASN A 195 -8.40 -44.63 -10.83
N VAL A 196 -9.63 -44.94 -11.11
CA VAL A 196 -10.21 -44.73 -12.45
C VAL A 196 -10.95 -43.41 -12.52
N GLY A 197 -10.64 -42.57 -13.53
CA GLY A 197 -11.31 -41.31 -13.75
C GLY A 197 -12.78 -41.45 -14.13
N GLU A 198 -13.12 -42.22 -15.15
CA GLU A 198 -14.49 -42.47 -15.57
C GLU A 198 -14.58 -43.81 -16.27
N PHE A 199 -15.41 -44.75 -15.76
CA PHE A 199 -15.80 -45.93 -16.46
C PHE A 199 -17.24 -45.83 -16.89
N THR A 200 -17.49 -45.81 -18.16
CA THR A 200 -18.82 -46.13 -18.69
C THR A 200 -18.79 -47.56 -19.22
N ASN A 201 -19.49 -48.45 -18.57
CA ASN A 201 -19.71 -49.88 -18.99
C ASN A 201 -18.49 -50.81 -18.86
N VAL A 202 -18.32 -51.38 -17.69
CA VAL A 202 -17.46 -52.57 -17.54
C VAL A 202 -18.37 -53.81 -17.65
N LYS A 203 -18.11 -54.64 -18.66
CA LYS A 203 -18.77 -55.95 -18.79
C LYS A 203 -17.88 -57.01 -18.14
N VAL A 204 -18.38 -57.52 -17.03
CA VAL A 204 -17.67 -58.58 -16.32
C VAL A 204 -18.38 -59.90 -16.56
N TRP A 205 -17.67 -60.87 -17.10
CA TRP A 205 -18.07 -62.22 -17.13
C TRP A 205 -17.31 -62.95 -16.03
N THR A 206 -17.96 -63.23 -14.93
CA THR A 206 -17.37 -64.02 -13.86
C THR A 206 -18.32 -65.06 -13.35
N MET A 207 -17.84 -66.27 -13.14
CA MET A 207 -18.38 -67.12 -12.06
C MET A 207 -17.50 -66.82 -10.86
N VAL A 208 -18.08 -66.32 -9.81
CA VAL A 208 -17.42 -66.00 -8.58
C VAL A 208 -17.69 -67.07 -7.60
N ASP A 209 -16.69 -67.60 -6.91
CA ASP A 209 -16.89 -68.26 -5.64
C ASP A 209 -17.54 -67.27 -4.67
N GLU A 210 -18.45 -67.76 -3.82
CA GLU A 210 -19.32 -66.97 -2.95
C GLU A 210 -18.52 -65.96 -2.07
N ASP A 211 -17.24 -66.15 -1.88
CA ASP A 211 -16.40 -65.37 -0.95
C ASP A 211 -15.36 -64.47 -1.63
N THR A 212 -15.29 -64.41 -2.97
CA THR A 212 -14.27 -63.59 -3.63
C THR A 212 -14.87 -62.59 -4.61
N PRO A 213 -14.68 -61.28 -4.42
CA PRO A 213 -15.21 -60.28 -5.32
C PRO A 213 -14.55 -60.44 -6.69
N ALA A 214 -15.42 -60.49 -7.71
CA ALA A 214 -14.95 -60.68 -9.09
C ALA A 214 -14.11 -59.53 -9.63
N ILE A 215 -14.37 -58.34 -9.15
CA ILE A 215 -13.72 -57.11 -9.58
C ILE A 215 -13.52 -56.21 -8.39
N GLN A 216 -12.32 -55.67 -8.28
CA GLN A 216 -11.98 -54.62 -7.35
C GLN A 216 -11.83 -53.33 -8.13
N ILE A 217 -12.61 -52.31 -7.80
CA ILE A 217 -12.47 -50.97 -8.35
C ILE A 217 -12.10 -50.02 -7.21
N ASN A 218 -10.85 -49.53 -7.25
CA ASN A 218 -10.37 -48.56 -6.29
C ASN A 218 -10.21 -47.23 -7.05
N GLY A 219 -10.91 -46.18 -6.61
CA GLY A 219 -10.78 -44.88 -7.21
C GLY A 219 -12.07 -44.30 -7.77
N THR A 220 -11.91 -43.20 -8.54
CA THR A 220 -13.01 -42.38 -9.04
C THR A 220 -13.54 -42.94 -10.37
N GLY A 221 -14.86 -43.19 -10.52
CA GLY A 221 -15.46 -43.56 -11.79
C GLY A 221 -16.83 -44.18 -11.71
N ASN A 222 -17.50 -44.23 -12.84
CA ASN A 222 -18.76 -44.95 -13.00
C ASN A 222 -18.51 -46.42 -13.31
N PHE A 223 -19.01 -47.28 -12.47
CA PHE A 223 -18.95 -48.71 -12.68
C PHE A 223 -20.33 -49.24 -13.01
N ILE A 224 -20.47 -49.96 -14.11
CA ILE A 224 -21.71 -50.69 -14.45
C ILE A 224 -21.37 -52.15 -14.57
N TYR A 225 -21.95 -52.91 -13.68
CA TYR A 225 -21.84 -54.36 -13.73
C TYR A 225 -23.01 -54.91 -14.56
N HIS A 226 -22.70 -55.59 -15.67
CA HIS A 226 -23.71 -56.26 -16.48
C HIS A 226 -23.95 -57.69 -15.95
N TYR A 227 -25.02 -57.88 -15.26
CA TYR A 227 -25.42 -59.20 -14.74
C TYR A 227 -26.23 -59.96 -15.80
N ASN A 228 -25.76 -61.10 -16.24
CA ASN A 228 -26.32 -61.84 -17.37
C ASN A 228 -26.95 -63.18 -16.95
N SER A 229 -27.01 -63.48 -15.66
CA SER A 229 -27.66 -64.74 -15.18
C SER A 229 -29.13 -64.52 -14.85
N SER A 230 -29.92 -65.55 -15.01
CA SER A 230 -31.29 -65.57 -14.47
C SER A 230 -31.19 -65.75 -12.98
N ILE A 231 -31.98 -64.93 -12.24
CA ILE A 231 -32.07 -65.03 -10.80
C ILE A 231 -32.82 -66.35 -10.42
N GLU A 232 -32.19 -67.14 -9.58
CA GLU A 232 -32.80 -68.26 -8.94
C GLU A 232 -33.60 -67.85 -7.69
N LYS A 233 -34.53 -68.72 -7.26
CA LYS A 233 -35.37 -68.47 -6.10
C LYS A 233 -34.52 -68.21 -4.86
N GLY A 234 -34.69 -67.06 -4.20
CA GLY A 234 -33.97 -66.67 -2.99
C GLY A 234 -32.60 -65.95 -3.23
N THR A 235 -32.28 -65.58 -4.45
CA THR A 235 -31.06 -64.82 -4.72
C THR A 235 -31.05 -63.48 -4.01
N VAL A 236 -30.00 -63.25 -3.27
CA VAL A 236 -29.70 -61.95 -2.62
C VAL A 236 -28.73 -61.21 -3.47
N ILE A 237 -29.08 -60.00 -3.88
CA ILE A 237 -28.14 -59.05 -4.52
C ILE A 237 -27.52 -58.26 -3.39
N ASP A 238 -26.34 -58.64 -2.99
CA ASP A 238 -25.58 -57.97 -1.94
C ASP A 238 -24.67 -56.87 -2.54
N VAL A 239 -25.04 -55.63 -2.36
CA VAL A 239 -24.26 -54.49 -2.78
C VAL A 239 -23.41 -53.90 -1.65
N THR A 240 -23.38 -54.55 -0.49
CA THR A 240 -22.60 -54.14 0.67
C THR A 240 -21.09 -54.04 0.33
N ALA A 241 -20.63 -54.96 -0.51
CA ALA A 241 -19.24 -54.95 -0.96
C ALA A 241 -18.88 -53.73 -1.85
N LEU A 242 -19.87 -53.04 -2.43
CA LEU A 242 -19.68 -51.91 -3.31
C LEU A 242 -19.39 -50.60 -2.52
N THR A 243 -19.69 -50.61 -1.25
CA THR A 243 -19.74 -49.37 -0.46
C THR A 243 -18.80 -49.35 0.74
N ASN A 244 -18.17 -50.45 1.09
CA ASN A 244 -17.36 -50.57 2.29
C ASN A 244 -15.88 -50.39 1.99
N GLY A 245 -15.33 -49.25 2.40
CA GLY A 245 -14.04 -48.76 2.03
C GLY A 245 -12.83 -49.26 2.80
N GLU A 246 -13.00 -50.10 3.79
CA GLU A 246 -11.89 -50.53 4.64
C GLU A 246 -11.08 -51.71 4.11
N ASP A 247 -11.60 -52.39 3.07
CA ASP A 247 -10.96 -53.55 2.50
C ASP A 247 -10.68 -53.31 1.00
N ASN A 248 -9.43 -53.42 0.59
CA ASN A 248 -8.94 -53.22 -0.79
C ASN A 248 -9.59 -54.18 -1.83
N SER A 249 -10.47 -55.06 -1.39
CA SER A 249 -11.21 -55.98 -2.24
C SER A 249 -12.60 -55.49 -2.69
N LYS A 250 -12.97 -54.25 -2.35
CA LYS A 250 -14.36 -53.75 -2.54
C LYS A 250 -14.38 -52.51 -3.44
N ILE A 251 -15.54 -52.25 -4.05
CA ILE A 251 -15.71 -51.13 -4.95
C ILE A 251 -15.81 -49.82 -4.15
N PHE A 252 -14.92 -48.89 -4.43
CA PHE A 252 -14.92 -47.56 -3.85
C PHE A 252 -15.56 -46.56 -4.79
N PHE A 253 -16.44 -45.74 -4.23
CA PHE A 253 -16.94 -44.55 -4.90
C PHE A 253 -16.33 -43.32 -4.25
N THR A 254 -15.22 -42.86 -4.73
CA THR A 254 -14.54 -41.69 -4.16
C THR A 254 -14.92 -40.38 -4.84
N ASP A 255 -15.60 -40.42 -5.97
CA ASP A 255 -16.00 -39.26 -6.78
C ASP A 255 -17.52 -39.03 -6.79
N LEU A 256 -18.27 -39.68 -5.89
CA LEU A 256 -19.68 -39.43 -5.75
C LEU A 256 -19.94 -38.00 -5.30
N LYS A 257 -20.92 -37.40 -5.92
CA LYS A 257 -21.41 -36.07 -5.55
C LYS A 257 -22.81 -36.17 -5.00
N PRO A 258 -23.21 -35.20 -4.17
CA PRO A 258 -24.59 -35.13 -3.75
C PRO A 258 -25.53 -35.11 -4.95
N ASP A 259 -26.73 -35.71 -4.81
CA ASP A 259 -27.71 -35.85 -5.90
C ASP A 259 -27.25 -36.67 -7.12
N ASP A 260 -26.07 -37.31 -7.04
CA ASP A 260 -25.66 -38.25 -8.06
C ASP A 260 -26.50 -39.52 -8.01
N GLN A 261 -26.88 -39.96 -9.20
CA GLN A 261 -27.53 -41.26 -9.37
C GLN A 261 -26.72 -42.06 -10.39
N ARG A 262 -26.26 -43.25 -9.98
CA ARG A 262 -25.47 -44.14 -10.84
C ARG A 262 -26.10 -45.53 -10.89
N THR A 263 -26.19 -46.10 -12.07
CA THR A 263 -26.55 -47.49 -12.18
C THR A 263 -25.32 -48.33 -11.81
N ILE A 264 -25.42 -49.09 -10.74
CA ILE A 264 -24.36 -49.97 -10.29
C ILE A 264 -24.48 -51.34 -10.99
N ILE A 265 -25.68 -51.86 -11.07
CA ILE A 265 -25.96 -53.13 -11.71
C ILE A 265 -27.03 -52.89 -12.76
N LYS A 266 -26.71 -53.26 -14.01
CA LYS A 266 -27.66 -53.25 -15.11
C LYS A 266 -28.03 -54.68 -15.47
N ALA A 267 -29.29 -54.99 -15.32
CA ALA A 267 -29.78 -56.33 -15.60
C ALA A 267 -30.51 -56.38 -16.94
N ASN A 268 -29.87 -57.01 -17.91
CA ASN A 268 -30.43 -57.14 -19.26
C ASN A 268 -31.64 -58.10 -19.35
N LYS A 269 -31.87 -58.92 -18.36
CA LYS A 269 -32.96 -59.94 -18.37
C LYS A 269 -33.69 -59.99 -17.02
N GLY A 270 -34.15 -58.86 -16.51
CA GLY A 270 -34.98 -58.83 -15.28
C GLY A 270 -34.41 -59.62 -14.11
N ILE A 271 -33.62 -58.96 -13.29
CA ILE A 271 -33.05 -59.50 -12.04
C ILE A 271 -34.14 -59.92 -11.08
N TYR A 272 -35.40 -59.58 -11.30
CA TYR A 272 -36.30 -59.39 -10.17
C TYR A 272 -37.33 -60.37 -10.01
N GLU A 273 -37.62 -61.23 -11.00
CA GLU A 273 -38.71 -62.18 -10.89
C GLU A 273 -38.55 -63.46 -11.73
N LYS A 274 -38.27 -64.58 -11.08
CA LYS A 274 -38.40 -65.87 -11.66
C LYS A 274 -39.41 -66.63 -10.85
N ASN A 275 -40.50 -67.12 -11.49
CA ASN A 275 -41.56 -67.86 -10.83
C ASN A 275 -42.24 -67.06 -9.68
N GLY A 276 -42.39 -65.76 -9.80
CA GLY A 276 -43.05 -64.93 -8.79
C GLY A 276 -42.20 -64.59 -7.55
N VAL A 277 -40.91 -64.91 -7.57
CA VAL A 277 -40.03 -64.61 -6.43
C VAL A 277 -39.05 -63.45 -6.86
N LYS A 278 -39.06 -62.36 -6.10
CA LYS A 278 -38.16 -61.23 -6.30
C LYS A 278 -36.81 -61.44 -5.61
N ALA A 279 -35.73 -60.96 -6.20
CA ALA A 279 -34.47 -60.90 -5.53
C ALA A 279 -34.54 -59.90 -4.37
N GLU A 280 -33.88 -60.22 -3.28
CA GLU A 280 -33.69 -59.31 -2.15
C GLU A 280 -32.46 -58.49 -2.36
N LEU A 281 -32.58 -57.16 -2.24
CA LEU A 281 -31.43 -56.24 -2.23
C LEU A 281 -31.03 -55.98 -0.79
N LYS A 282 -29.82 -56.40 -0.44
CA LYS A 282 -29.14 -55.84 0.74
C LYS A 282 -28.51 -54.50 0.36
N SER A 283 -29.10 -53.42 0.81
CA SER A 283 -28.56 -52.09 0.66
C SER A 283 -27.77 -51.70 1.88
N GLN A 284 -26.70 -50.98 1.69
CA GLN A 284 -26.00 -50.34 2.77
C GLN A 284 -26.01 -48.85 2.53
N SER A 285 -26.29 -48.11 3.61
CA SER A 285 -26.25 -46.65 3.64
C SER A 285 -24.88 -46.19 4.16
N LEU A 286 -24.24 -45.28 3.49
CA LEU A 286 -22.94 -44.74 3.90
C LEU A 286 -22.93 -43.22 3.83
N ASP A 287 -22.23 -42.65 4.80
CA ASP A 287 -21.90 -41.22 4.80
C ASP A 287 -20.58 -41.00 4.07
N TYR A 288 -20.56 -39.98 3.27
CA TYR A 288 -19.38 -39.56 2.51
C TYR A 288 -18.97 -38.12 2.84
N ASP A 289 -17.69 -37.89 2.89
CA ASP A 289 -17.17 -36.55 3.10
C ASP A 289 -17.48 -35.64 1.91
N TYR A 290 -17.99 -34.45 2.20
CA TYR A 290 -18.22 -33.41 1.24
C TYR A 290 -17.37 -32.21 1.56
N LYS A 291 -16.76 -31.64 0.54
CA LYS A 291 -15.99 -30.40 0.64
C LYS A 291 -16.25 -29.53 -0.58
N LEU A 292 -16.75 -28.33 -0.34
CA LEU A 292 -16.81 -27.23 -1.29
C LEU A 292 -15.75 -26.20 -0.91
N THR A 293 -14.92 -25.77 -1.85
CA THR A 293 -13.90 -24.74 -1.62
C THR A 293 -14.01 -23.69 -2.71
N GLN A 294 -14.07 -22.40 -2.31
CA GLN A 294 -14.08 -21.25 -3.22
C GLN A 294 -13.13 -20.18 -2.67
N GLY A 295 -11.98 -20.01 -3.33
CA GLY A 295 -10.87 -19.30 -2.74
C GLY A 295 -10.36 -20.03 -1.50
N GLU A 296 -10.26 -19.30 -0.40
CA GLU A 296 -9.86 -19.86 0.90
C GLU A 296 -11.06 -20.23 1.79
N ASN A 297 -12.28 -19.85 1.39
CA ASN A 297 -13.51 -20.21 2.11
C ASN A 297 -13.94 -21.62 1.76
N SER A 298 -14.58 -22.32 2.71
CA SER A 298 -15.00 -23.69 2.50
C SER A 298 -16.25 -24.08 3.26
N LEU A 299 -16.94 -25.05 2.70
CA LEU A 299 -18.00 -25.78 3.38
C LEU A 299 -17.59 -27.25 3.42
N THR A 300 -17.54 -27.82 4.59
CA THR A 300 -17.37 -29.26 4.80
C THR A 300 -18.64 -29.85 5.40
N GLY A 301 -18.89 -31.09 5.07
CA GLY A 301 -20.08 -31.79 5.55
C GLY A 301 -20.07 -33.27 5.15
N THR A 302 -21.18 -33.86 5.26
CA THR A 302 -21.42 -35.27 4.86
C THR A 302 -22.66 -35.35 4.01
N TYR A 303 -22.67 -36.26 3.05
CA TYR A 303 -23.87 -36.67 2.35
C TYR A 303 -24.04 -38.18 2.44
N HIS A 304 -25.29 -38.58 2.45
CA HIS A 304 -25.66 -39.96 2.66
C HIS A 304 -25.97 -40.62 1.33
N GLY A 305 -25.44 -41.81 1.09
CA GLY A 305 -25.67 -42.55 -0.12
C GLY A 305 -26.35 -43.87 0.16
N ASP A 306 -27.32 -44.23 -0.68
CA ASP A 306 -28.10 -45.45 -0.59
C ASP A 306 -28.18 -46.20 -1.92
N ALA A 307 -28.08 -47.52 -1.86
CA ALA A 307 -28.37 -48.36 -3.00
C ALA A 307 -29.86 -48.75 -3.03
N ALA A 308 -30.47 -48.61 -4.19
CA ALA A 308 -31.91 -48.95 -4.36
C ALA A 308 -32.16 -49.65 -5.70
N ILE A 309 -33.22 -50.44 -5.74
CA ILE A 309 -33.72 -51.06 -6.97
C ILE A 309 -34.58 -50.05 -7.72
N SER A 310 -34.28 -49.83 -9.00
CA SER A 310 -35.08 -48.99 -9.89
C SER A 310 -35.33 -49.71 -11.19
N GLY A 311 -36.53 -50.24 -11.38
CA GLY A 311 -36.87 -51.14 -12.52
C GLY A 311 -36.07 -52.44 -12.49
N ASN A 312 -35.23 -52.66 -13.51
CA ASN A 312 -34.34 -53.81 -13.61
C ASN A 312 -32.92 -53.51 -13.11
N ASP A 313 -32.66 -52.26 -12.72
CA ASP A 313 -31.30 -51.79 -12.37
C ASP A 313 -31.19 -51.62 -10.85
N VAL A 314 -30.00 -51.80 -10.33
CA VAL A 314 -29.64 -51.34 -9.00
C VAL A 314 -28.91 -50.00 -9.19
N ILE A 315 -29.48 -48.99 -8.57
CA ILE A 315 -28.92 -47.63 -8.64
C ILE A 315 -28.39 -47.24 -7.27
N TRP A 316 -27.33 -46.47 -7.32
CA TRP A 316 -26.82 -45.71 -6.17
C TRP A 316 -27.31 -44.27 -6.25
N LYS A 317 -27.86 -43.76 -5.17
CA LYS A 317 -28.34 -42.39 -5.08
C LYS A 317 -27.80 -41.71 -3.82
N THR A 318 -27.33 -40.51 -3.94
CA THR A 318 -26.87 -39.70 -2.83
C THR A 318 -27.88 -38.62 -2.45
N GLY A 319 -27.98 -38.34 -1.16
CA GLY A 319 -28.89 -37.35 -0.58
C GLY A 319 -28.28 -35.94 -0.45
N ASP A 320 -28.96 -35.13 0.34
CA ASP A 320 -28.56 -33.79 0.67
C ASP A 320 -27.27 -33.77 1.51
N ILE A 321 -26.56 -32.65 1.47
CA ILE A 321 -25.36 -32.40 2.25
C ILE A 321 -25.75 -31.89 3.62
N THR A 322 -25.36 -32.60 4.68
CA THR A 322 -25.42 -32.07 6.04
C THR A 322 -24.12 -31.37 6.35
N ALA A 323 -24.18 -30.05 6.50
CA ALA A 323 -23.03 -29.21 6.74
C ALA A 323 -22.44 -29.42 8.15
N SER A 324 -21.14 -29.63 8.25
CA SER A 324 -20.41 -29.75 9.52
C SER A 324 -19.71 -28.46 9.89
N VAL A 325 -18.97 -27.86 8.95
CA VAL A 325 -18.25 -26.60 9.15
C VAL A 325 -18.43 -25.72 7.92
N LEU A 326 -18.85 -24.50 8.15
CA LEU A 326 -18.87 -23.44 7.18
C LEU A 326 -17.79 -22.42 7.59
N ASP A 327 -16.72 -22.34 6.83
CA ASP A 327 -15.64 -21.41 7.04
C ASP A 327 -15.70 -20.29 6.00
N VAL A 328 -16.03 -19.09 6.45
CA VAL A 328 -16.07 -17.85 5.68
C VAL A 328 -15.13 -16.80 6.26
N SER A 329 -14.23 -17.22 7.16
CA SER A 329 -13.28 -16.33 7.85
C SER A 329 -12.32 -15.62 6.91
N HIS A 330 -12.05 -16.18 5.75
CA HIS A 330 -11.17 -15.59 4.74
C HIS A 330 -11.88 -14.63 3.75
N THR A 331 -13.15 -14.31 4.04
CA THR A 331 -13.92 -13.41 3.17
C THR A 331 -13.44 -11.97 3.36
N THR A 332 -13.20 -11.27 2.26
CA THR A 332 -12.98 -9.82 2.24
C THR A 332 -14.24 -9.13 1.75
N LEU A 333 -14.73 -8.18 2.54
CA LEU A 333 -15.92 -7.38 2.26
C LEU A 333 -15.47 -5.94 1.96
N ASP A 334 -15.97 -5.34 0.90
CA ASP A 334 -15.71 -3.94 0.61
C ASP A 334 -16.90 -3.04 0.98
N ALA A 335 -16.62 -1.76 1.26
CA ALA A 335 -17.63 -0.79 1.67
C ALA A 335 -18.61 -0.43 0.54
N SER A 336 -18.31 -0.76 -0.73
CA SER A 336 -19.20 -0.52 -1.86
C SER A 336 -20.35 -1.51 -1.92
N GLY A 337 -20.37 -2.50 -1.02
CA GLY A 337 -21.35 -3.58 -1.01
C GLY A 337 -21.10 -4.65 -2.07
N GLN A 338 -20.03 -4.53 -2.84
CA GLN A 338 -19.58 -5.59 -3.75
C GLN A 338 -18.74 -6.58 -2.98
N ARG A 339 -19.15 -7.81 -3.04
CA ARG A 339 -18.46 -8.89 -2.39
C ARG A 339 -17.49 -9.56 -3.35
N MET A 340 -16.24 -9.72 -2.91
CA MET A 340 -15.30 -10.57 -3.62
C MET A 340 -15.57 -12.05 -3.25
N ASN A 341 -16.25 -12.77 -4.16
CA ASN A 341 -16.47 -14.21 -4.11
C ASN A 341 -17.28 -14.74 -2.91
N PRO A 342 -18.62 -14.63 -2.94
CA PRO A 342 -19.46 -15.34 -1.99
C PRO A 342 -19.25 -16.86 -2.11
N LEU A 343 -19.26 -17.56 -1.00
CA LEU A 343 -19.36 -19.01 -1.07
C LEU A 343 -20.72 -19.35 -1.68
N THR A 344 -20.71 -19.72 -2.97
CA THR A 344 -21.93 -20.07 -3.70
C THR A 344 -22.16 -21.57 -3.54
N LEU A 345 -23.28 -21.92 -2.95
CA LEU A 345 -23.67 -23.30 -2.84
C LEU A 345 -24.03 -23.86 -4.22
N GLU A 346 -23.53 -25.03 -4.50
CA GLU A 346 -23.84 -25.75 -5.75
C GLU A 346 -25.31 -26.17 -5.82
N LYS A 347 -25.72 -26.80 -6.91
CA LYS A 347 -27.09 -27.20 -7.22
C LYS A 347 -27.70 -28.24 -6.25
N TYR A 348 -26.97 -28.69 -5.26
CA TYR A 348 -27.40 -29.74 -4.32
C TYR A 348 -28.31 -29.22 -3.22
N GLY A 349 -28.91 -30.14 -2.44
CA GLY A 349 -29.58 -29.77 -1.20
C GLY A 349 -28.58 -29.64 -0.04
N TYR A 350 -28.82 -28.68 0.85
CA TYR A 350 -27.96 -28.40 2.00
C TYR A 350 -28.78 -28.29 3.29
N ILE A 351 -28.29 -28.93 4.33
CA ILE A 351 -28.89 -28.94 5.67
C ILE A 351 -27.87 -28.37 6.65
N PHE A 352 -28.19 -27.21 7.25
CA PHE A 352 -27.44 -26.62 8.36
C PHE A 352 -28.20 -26.92 9.66
N ASN A 353 -27.57 -27.56 10.61
CA ASN A 353 -28.19 -27.91 11.89
C ASN A 353 -27.46 -27.23 13.07
N GLU A 354 -27.94 -27.48 14.28
CA GLU A 354 -27.37 -26.90 15.49
C GLU A 354 -25.87 -27.24 15.74
N ASN A 355 -25.40 -28.33 15.12
CA ASN A 355 -24.00 -28.77 15.21
C ASN A 355 -23.13 -28.16 14.14
N THR A 356 -23.70 -27.46 13.15
CA THR A 356 -22.93 -26.80 12.11
C THR A 356 -22.12 -25.66 12.70
N LYS A 357 -20.79 -25.73 12.56
CA LYS A 357 -19.89 -24.68 13.03
C LYS A 357 -19.76 -23.63 11.96
N LEU A 358 -19.92 -22.36 12.36
CA LEU A 358 -19.64 -21.19 11.53
C LEU A 358 -18.33 -20.54 11.99
N SER A 359 -17.36 -20.42 11.09
CA SER A 359 -16.09 -19.69 11.31
C SER A 359 -16.14 -18.35 10.60
N THR A 360 -15.99 -17.27 11.38
CA THR A 360 -16.05 -15.87 10.91
C THR A 360 -14.90 -15.01 11.43
N ASP A 361 -14.00 -15.57 12.24
CA ASP A 361 -13.01 -14.78 13.00
C ASP A 361 -11.97 -14.04 12.13
N GLY A 362 -11.86 -14.40 10.87
CA GLY A 362 -10.93 -13.77 9.92
C GLY A 362 -11.61 -12.89 8.86
N ILE A 363 -12.92 -12.62 8.97
CA ILE A 363 -13.61 -11.75 8.00
C ILE A 363 -12.92 -10.38 8.00
N ARG A 364 -12.47 -9.96 6.82
CA ARG A 364 -11.85 -8.66 6.61
C ARG A 364 -12.85 -7.70 5.97
N VAL A 365 -12.85 -6.48 6.45
CA VAL A 365 -13.58 -5.38 5.81
C VAL A 365 -12.58 -4.40 5.23
N THR A 366 -12.78 -3.99 3.99
CA THR A 366 -11.99 -2.95 3.33
C THR A 366 -12.88 -1.75 3.07
N ASN A 367 -12.37 -0.57 3.38
CA ASN A 367 -13.05 0.69 3.10
C ASN A 367 -12.01 1.75 2.71
N GLU A 368 -11.78 1.91 1.41
CA GLU A 368 -10.84 2.93 0.90
C GLU A 368 -11.42 4.35 0.95
N GLY A 369 -12.73 4.48 1.10
CA GLY A 369 -13.45 5.75 1.15
C GLY A 369 -13.52 6.34 2.56
N SER A 370 -14.12 7.53 2.63
CA SER A 370 -14.38 8.26 3.89
C SER A 370 -15.75 7.94 4.50
N ALA A 371 -16.67 7.29 3.76
CA ALA A 371 -18.00 6.98 4.27
C ALA A 371 -17.96 5.85 5.31
N LEU A 372 -18.47 6.10 6.52
CA LEU A 372 -18.59 5.09 7.56
C LEU A 372 -19.61 4.05 7.12
N ILE A 373 -19.30 2.77 7.34
CA ILE A 373 -20.23 1.67 7.05
C ILE A 373 -21.41 1.77 8.02
N ALA A 374 -22.61 1.80 7.46
CA ALA A 374 -23.83 1.87 8.25
C ALA A 374 -24.29 0.47 8.72
N PRO A 375 -25.03 0.36 9.84
CA PRO A 375 -25.61 -0.91 10.29
C PRO A 375 -26.57 -1.55 9.28
N SER A 376 -27.14 -0.77 8.37
CA SER A 376 -28.01 -1.25 7.27
C SER A 376 -27.22 -1.86 6.10
N ASP A 377 -25.93 -1.62 6.00
CA ASP A 377 -25.09 -2.19 4.95
C ASP A 377 -24.86 -3.67 5.24
N SER A 378 -25.11 -4.51 4.25
CA SER A 378 -24.96 -5.94 4.42
C SER A 378 -24.31 -6.60 3.20
N TRP A 379 -23.54 -7.63 3.46
CA TRP A 379 -22.85 -8.44 2.45
C TRP A 379 -23.32 -9.87 2.55
N THR A 380 -23.54 -10.52 1.41
CA THR A 380 -23.86 -11.94 1.37
C THR A 380 -22.58 -12.77 1.56
N LEU A 381 -22.43 -13.53 2.60
CA LEU A 381 -21.32 -14.46 2.83
C LEU A 381 -21.51 -15.78 2.07
N VAL A 382 -22.74 -16.30 2.08
CA VAL A 382 -23.11 -17.54 1.42
C VAL A 382 -24.33 -17.31 0.55
N ASP A 383 -24.26 -17.74 -0.70
CA ASP A 383 -25.36 -17.66 -1.64
C ASP A 383 -25.81 -19.08 -2.07
N GLY A 384 -26.96 -19.49 -1.59
CA GLY A 384 -27.64 -20.75 -1.94
C GLY A 384 -28.74 -20.61 -2.98
N SER A 385 -28.76 -19.50 -3.74
CA SER A 385 -29.83 -19.27 -4.75
C SER A 385 -29.84 -20.34 -5.85
N GLN A 386 -28.68 -20.95 -6.14
CA GLN A 386 -28.51 -22.02 -7.14
C GLN A 386 -28.80 -23.43 -6.57
N SER A 387 -28.89 -23.56 -5.27
CA SER A 387 -29.09 -24.88 -4.65
C SER A 387 -30.54 -25.37 -4.78
N ALA A 388 -30.73 -26.71 -4.86
CA ALA A 388 -32.03 -27.35 -4.95
C ALA A 388 -32.88 -27.07 -3.70
N SER A 389 -32.26 -27.15 -2.53
CA SER A 389 -32.87 -26.84 -1.24
C SER A 389 -31.82 -26.34 -0.25
N VAL A 390 -32.21 -25.44 0.65
CA VAL A 390 -31.44 -25.05 1.80
C VAL A 390 -32.34 -25.04 3.02
N SER A 391 -31.92 -25.65 4.09
CA SER A 391 -32.66 -25.66 5.35
C SER A 391 -31.77 -25.42 6.55
N GLY A 392 -32.33 -24.76 7.59
CA GLY A 392 -31.66 -24.50 8.85
C GLY A 392 -30.55 -23.48 8.80
N MET A 393 -30.47 -22.62 7.80
CA MET A 393 -29.45 -21.57 7.70
C MET A 393 -29.48 -20.60 8.89
N ASP A 394 -30.61 -20.45 9.56
CA ASP A 394 -30.76 -19.67 10.81
C ASP A 394 -29.91 -20.21 11.97
N ASN A 395 -29.48 -21.46 11.96
CA ASN A 395 -28.51 -21.99 12.90
C ASN A 395 -27.12 -21.32 12.75
N LEU A 396 -26.88 -20.61 11.63
CA LEU A 396 -25.63 -19.88 11.36
C LEU A 396 -25.66 -18.41 11.80
N THR A 397 -26.77 -17.98 12.45
CA THR A 397 -26.80 -16.60 12.97
C THR A 397 -25.85 -16.46 14.15
N ARG A 398 -25.03 -15.45 14.11
CA ARG A 398 -24.09 -15.09 15.19
C ARG A 398 -24.19 -13.60 15.47
N LYS A 399 -24.00 -13.21 16.72
CA LYS A 399 -23.94 -11.82 17.18
C LYS A 399 -22.58 -11.55 17.78
N GLU A 400 -22.23 -10.28 17.87
CA GLU A 400 -21.00 -9.81 18.55
C GLU A 400 -19.70 -10.36 17.93
N ILE A 401 -19.67 -10.50 16.61
CA ILE A 401 -18.47 -10.88 15.86
C ILE A 401 -17.54 -9.67 15.84
N PRO A 402 -16.34 -9.71 16.46
CA PRO A 402 -15.42 -8.59 16.41
C PRO A 402 -15.04 -8.22 14.98
N VAL A 403 -15.02 -6.92 14.68
CA VAL A 403 -14.59 -6.40 13.38
C VAL A 403 -13.66 -5.23 13.56
N SER A 404 -12.63 -5.18 12.71
CA SER A 404 -11.72 -4.05 12.61
C SER A 404 -11.38 -3.82 11.15
N TYR A 405 -11.40 -2.56 10.73
CA TYR A 405 -11.03 -2.18 9.36
C TYR A 405 -10.50 -0.76 9.31
N ASP A 406 -9.68 -0.49 8.33
CA ASP A 406 -9.16 0.83 8.06
C ASP A 406 -10.00 1.56 7.03
N MET A 407 -10.14 2.88 7.20
CA MET A 407 -10.84 3.78 6.29
C MET A 407 -9.90 4.87 5.79
N ASN A 408 -10.29 5.46 4.68
CA ASN A 408 -9.63 6.62 4.09
C ASN A 408 -8.10 6.40 4.02
N GLN A 409 -7.68 5.32 3.36
CA GLN A 409 -6.27 4.92 3.17
C GLN A 409 -5.49 4.77 4.49
N GLY A 410 -6.14 4.28 5.53
CA GLY A 410 -5.54 4.06 6.83
C GLY A 410 -5.50 5.30 7.74
N ALA A 411 -6.20 6.37 7.37
CA ALA A 411 -6.31 7.54 8.23
C ALA A 411 -7.11 7.28 9.51
N VAL A 412 -8.04 6.31 9.45
CA VAL A 412 -8.88 5.91 10.59
C VAL A 412 -8.99 4.39 10.64
N THR A 413 -8.83 3.82 11.83
CA THR A 413 -9.20 2.43 12.11
C THR A 413 -10.52 2.42 12.86
N VAL A 414 -11.46 1.62 12.35
CA VAL A 414 -12.78 1.39 12.96
C VAL A 414 -12.77 0.03 13.61
N THR A 415 -13.23 -0.05 14.86
CA THR A 415 -13.51 -1.31 15.52
C THR A 415 -14.97 -1.38 15.91
N GLY A 416 -15.56 -2.56 15.84
CA GLY A 416 -16.96 -2.73 16.10
C GLY A 416 -17.36 -4.19 16.30
N LEU A 417 -18.66 -4.42 16.26
CA LEU A 417 -19.27 -5.74 16.34
C LEU A 417 -20.11 -5.98 15.10
N GLY A 418 -19.84 -7.06 14.41
CA GLY A 418 -20.62 -7.56 13.31
C GLY A 418 -21.62 -8.64 13.75
N GLN A 419 -22.51 -9.00 12.86
CA GLN A 419 -23.44 -10.11 13.04
C GLN A 419 -23.77 -10.76 11.70
N THR A 420 -24.19 -12.04 11.76
CA THR A 420 -24.75 -12.71 10.59
C THR A 420 -26.28 -12.76 10.70
N THR A 421 -26.94 -12.63 9.55
CA THR A 421 -28.40 -12.67 9.40
C THR A 421 -28.77 -13.52 8.21
N VAL A 422 -29.95 -14.13 8.22
CA VAL A 422 -30.41 -14.97 7.13
C VAL A 422 -31.51 -14.26 6.34
N SER A 423 -31.50 -14.39 5.01
CA SER A 423 -32.54 -13.85 4.15
C SER A 423 -33.90 -14.53 4.41
N ALA A 424 -35.00 -13.85 4.07
CA ALA A 424 -36.37 -14.36 4.30
C ALA A 424 -36.65 -15.70 3.59
N ASP A 425 -36.00 -15.97 2.46
CA ASP A 425 -36.09 -17.24 1.71
C ASP A 425 -35.13 -18.32 2.22
N GLN A 426 -34.37 -18.05 3.30
CA GLN A 426 -33.38 -18.95 3.91
C GLN A 426 -32.22 -19.37 3.00
N LYS A 427 -32.02 -18.68 1.86
CA LYS A 427 -31.01 -19.05 0.88
C LYS A 427 -29.72 -18.25 0.99
N LYS A 428 -29.70 -17.13 1.75
CA LYS A 428 -28.50 -16.28 1.88
C LYS A 428 -28.15 -16.06 3.32
N LEU A 429 -26.86 -16.25 3.63
CA LEU A 429 -26.27 -15.81 4.89
C LEU A 429 -25.58 -14.46 4.64
N ASN A 430 -26.11 -13.43 5.29
CA ASN A 430 -25.57 -12.07 5.19
C ASN A 430 -24.78 -11.71 6.43
N TYR A 431 -23.84 -10.75 6.26
CA TYR A 431 -23.07 -10.14 7.33
C TYR A 431 -23.29 -8.64 7.31
N ASN A 432 -23.46 -8.03 8.47
CA ASN A 432 -23.49 -6.59 8.64
C ASN A 432 -22.73 -6.17 9.91
N ILE A 433 -22.26 -4.92 9.94
CA ILE A 433 -21.68 -4.32 11.14
C ILE A 433 -22.83 -3.77 11.98
N ALA A 434 -23.12 -4.41 13.10
CA ALA A 434 -24.25 -4.05 13.94
C ALA A 434 -23.97 -2.84 14.82
N HIS A 435 -22.72 -2.67 15.27
CA HIS A 435 -22.32 -1.60 16.18
C HIS A 435 -20.86 -1.17 15.95
N THR A 436 -20.64 0.13 15.92
CA THR A 436 -19.29 0.72 15.89
C THR A 436 -18.86 1.07 17.30
N ASN A 437 -17.82 0.44 17.81
CA ASN A 437 -17.33 0.67 19.17
C ASN A 437 -16.35 1.84 19.26
N ARG A 438 -15.48 1.98 18.25
CA ARG A 438 -14.40 2.97 18.27
C ARG A 438 -13.98 3.38 16.86
N LEU A 439 -13.70 4.66 16.71
CA LEU A 439 -12.95 5.23 15.59
C LEU A 439 -11.62 5.77 16.14
N THR A 440 -10.51 5.23 15.67
CA THR A 440 -9.17 5.68 16.03
C THR A 440 -8.57 6.43 14.85
N TYR A 441 -8.34 7.72 15.03
CA TYR A 441 -7.76 8.59 14.02
C TYR A 441 -6.24 8.56 14.10
N HIS A 442 -5.59 8.25 12.98
CA HIS A 442 -4.14 8.13 12.87
C HIS A 442 -3.51 9.33 12.16
N THR A 443 -4.19 9.88 11.19
CA THR A 443 -3.64 10.96 10.36
C THR A 443 -4.69 12.03 10.06
N LEU A 444 -4.30 13.28 10.20
CA LEU A 444 -5.05 14.45 9.77
C LEU A 444 -4.19 15.26 8.80
N ASP A 445 -4.67 15.45 7.58
CA ASP A 445 -4.01 16.25 6.57
C ASP A 445 -4.65 17.64 6.49
N TRP A 446 -3.89 18.67 6.84
CA TRP A 446 -4.33 20.07 6.77
C TRP A 446 -4.41 20.60 5.33
N GLY A 447 -3.80 19.93 4.36
CA GLY A 447 -3.90 20.24 2.93
C GLY A 447 -5.17 19.72 2.27
N ASN A 448 -5.87 18.76 2.90
CA ASN A 448 -7.10 18.19 2.38
C ASN A 448 -8.32 18.88 3.05
N THR A 449 -9.30 19.34 2.28
CA THR A 449 -10.50 20.01 2.79
C THR A 449 -11.67 19.07 3.08
N GLN A 450 -11.60 17.82 2.60
CA GLN A 450 -12.66 16.84 2.79
C GLN A 450 -12.67 16.30 4.21
N PRO A 451 -13.84 15.92 4.76
CA PRO A 451 -13.93 15.23 6.05
C PRO A 451 -13.10 13.93 6.03
N VAL A 452 -12.50 13.57 7.17
CA VAL A 452 -11.76 12.31 7.29
C VAL A 452 -12.73 11.11 7.27
N VAL A 453 -13.85 11.23 7.98
CA VAL A 453 -14.96 10.28 7.98
C VAL A 453 -16.25 11.06 7.68
N SER A 454 -17.16 10.48 6.92
CA SER A 454 -18.48 11.04 6.62
C SER A 454 -19.58 10.01 6.87
N LEU A 455 -20.73 10.46 7.34
CA LEU A 455 -21.94 9.65 7.42
C LEU A 455 -22.79 9.83 6.16
N ASP A 456 -23.47 8.77 5.76
CA ASP A 456 -24.48 8.83 4.71
C ASP A 456 -25.82 9.30 5.30
N SER A 457 -26.26 10.50 4.96
CA SER A 457 -27.48 11.10 5.48
C SER A 457 -28.76 10.30 5.18
N SER A 458 -28.71 9.37 4.22
CA SER A 458 -29.82 8.47 3.91
C SER A 458 -29.92 7.26 4.84
N LYS A 459 -28.93 7.05 5.72
CA LYS A 459 -28.80 5.90 6.62
C LYS A 459 -28.87 6.33 8.08
N ASN A 460 -29.22 5.41 8.94
CA ASN A 460 -29.27 5.65 10.38
C ASN A 460 -27.97 5.17 11.04
N TYR A 461 -27.39 6.03 11.87
CA TYR A 461 -26.24 5.74 12.70
C TYR A 461 -26.57 5.99 14.16
N ASP A 462 -26.12 5.10 15.03
CA ASP A 462 -26.16 5.31 16.48
C ASP A 462 -24.72 5.18 17.02
N LEU A 463 -24.10 6.32 17.31
CA LEU A 463 -22.73 6.42 17.78
C LEU A 463 -22.64 6.88 19.24
N ARG A 464 -23.74 6.85 20.00
CA ARG A 464 -23.77 7.31 21.41
C ARG A 464 -22.76 6.59 22.29
N ASP A 465 -22.55 5.29 22.04
CA ASP A 465 -21.59 4.47 22.77
C ASP A 465 -20.25 4.30 22.04
N THR A 466 -20.08 5.01 20.91
CA THR A 466 -18.86 4.93 20.11
C THR A 466 -17.78 5.85 20.67
N ARG A 467 -16.59 5.35 20.83
CA ARG A 467 -15.42 6.12 21.25
C ARG A 467 -14.69 6.72 20.04
N ILE A 468 -14.47 8.00 20.06
CA ILE A 468 -13.72 8.75 19.06
C ILE A 468 -12.33 9.03 19.63
N ASP A 469 -11.34 8.35 19.18
CA ASP A 469 -9.98 8.41 19.71
C ASP A 469 -9.05 9.14 18.74
N TRP A 470 -8.54 10.27 19.18
CA TRP A 470 -7.56 11.08 18.47
C TRP A 470 -6.24 11.26 19.24
N SER A 471 -6.03 10.46 20.30
CA SER A 471 -4.88 10.59 21.21
C SER A 471 -3.52 10.40 20.53
N SER A 472 -3.48 9.67 19.43
CA SER A 472 -2.26 9.38 18.63
C SER A 472 -2.31 9.99 17.24
N LEU A 473 -3.14 11.04 17.06
CA LEU A 473 -3.32 11.69 15.77
C LEU A 473 -2.02 12.33 15.29
N GLN A 474 -1.59 11.99 14.10
CA GLN A 474 -0.43 12.57 13.43
C GLN A 474 -0.90 13.60 12.40
N HIS A 475 -0.23 14.72 12.36
CA HIS A 475 -0.56 15.82 11.49
C HIS A 475 0.32 15.83 10.24
N ARG A 476 -0.29 16.06 9.07
CA ARG A 476 0.38 16.28 7.80
C ARG A 476 -0.05 17.60 7.19
N GLY A 477 0.76 18.13 6.30
CA GLY A 477 0.42 19.37 5.62
C GLY A 477 0.35 20.58 6.55
N LEU A 478 1.11 20.60 7.64
CA LEU A 478 1.13 21.68 8.64
C LEU A 478 1.44 23.04 8.00
N ALA A 479 2.16 23.09 6.89
CA ALA A 479 2.41 24.32 6.13
C ALA A 479 1.15 25.00 5.56
N ASN A 480 -0.01 24.33 5.61
CA ASN A 480 -1.29 24.93 5.21
C ASN A 480 -1.98 25.68 6.36
N LEU A 481 -1.50 25.53 7.60
CA LEU A 481 -2.00 26.26 8.74
C LEU A 481 -1.72 27.77 8.58
N ARG A 482 -2.64 28.58 9.13
CA ARG A 482 -2.52 30.04 9.17
C ARG A 482 -2.69 30.53 10.60
N GLY A 483 -2.23 31.73 10.85
CA GLY A 483 -2.44 32.38 12.13
C GLY A 483 -3.93 32.44 12.51
N GLY A 484 -4.24 32.17 13.78
CA GLY A 484 -5.59 32.09 14.32
C GLY A 484 -6.20 30.70 14.27
N MET A 485 -7.51 30.62 14.24
CA MET A 485 -8.27 29.38 14.34
C MET A 485 -8.35 28.66 13.01
N ASN A 486 -7.76 27.45 12.94
CA ASN A 486 -7.87 26.50 11.84
C ASN A 486 -8.79 25.35 12.24
N GLU A 487 -9.59 24.86 11.30
CA GLU A 487 -10.60 23.85 11.58
C GLU A 487 -10.56 22.73 10.53
N ARG A 488 -10.68 21.48 10.98
CA ARG A 488 -10.80 20.29 10.14
C ARG A 488 -11.87 19.36 10.68
N ILE A 489 -12.70 18.86 9.80
CA ILE A 489 -13.76 17.91 10.17
C ILE A 489 -13.16 16.49 10.22
N LEU A 490 -13.14 15.88 11.39
CA LEU A 490 -12.78 14.48 11.60
C LEU A 490 -13.95 13.56 11.21
N LEU A 491 -15.16 13.87 11.69
CA LEU A 491 -16.37 13.16 11.33
C LEU A 491 -17.45 14.19 10.93
N ASP A 492 -17.92 14.05 9.69
CA ASP A 492 -19.05 14.82 9.18
C ASP A 492 -20.33 13.99 9.33
N ALA A 493 -21.23 14.46 10.17
CA ALA A 493 -22.54 13.84 10.35
C ALA A 493 -23.47 14.02 9.14
N ASN A 494 -23.10 14.93 8.22
CA ASN A 494 -23.85 15.23 6.99
C ASN A 494 -25.35 15.52 7.25
N GLY A 495 -25.60 16.20 8.38
CA GLY A 495 -26.97 16.56 8.81
C GLY A 495 -27.72 15.45 9.56
N ALA A 496 -27.14 14.27 9.78
CA ALA A 496 -27.66 13.26 10.68
C ALA A 496 -27.38 13.62 12.15
N ASP A 497 -28.15 13.07 13.07
CA ASP A 497 -27.86 13.12 14.51
C ASP A 497 -27.37 11.75 14.97
N PRO A 498 -26.05 11.49 14.98
CA PRO A 498 -25.49 10.21 15.43
C PRO A 498 -25.50 10.08 16.97
N GLY A 499 -25.91 11.10 17.71
CA GLY A 499 -25.95 11.13 19.18
C GLY A 499 -24.58 11.34 19.83
N LEU A 500 -23.59 11.87 19.11
CA LEU A 500 -22.25 12.14 19.64
C LEU A 500 -22.23 13.35 20.56
N THR A 501 -21.43 13.29 21.61
CA THR A 501 -21.11 14.36 22.55
C THR A 501 -19.61 14.36 22.85
N ASP A 502 -19.12 15.39 23.53
CA ASP A 502 -17.70 15.45 23.94
C ASP A 502 -17.27 14.29 24.85
N GLN A 503 -18.23 13.60 25.49
CA GLN A 503 -17.94 12.40 26.30
C GLN A 503 -17.46 11.21 25.45
N ASN A 504 -17.76 11.20 24.17
CA ASN A 504 -17.29 10.20 23.23
C ASN A 504 -15.82 10.40 22.86
N LEU A 505 -15.28 11.61 23.07
CA LEU A 505 -13.94 11.97 22.66
C LEU A 505 -12.86 11.44 23.61
N THR A 506 -11.78 10.98 23.06
CA THR A 506 -10.59 10.55 23.79
C THR A 506 -9.34 11.09 23.14
N GLY A 507 -8.61 11.89 23.88
CA GLY A 507 -7.37 12.53 23.47
C GLY A 507 -7.05 13.69 24.39
N THR A 508 -5.86 14.22 24.30
CA THR A 508 -5.40 15.42 25.02
C THR A 508 -4.98 16.47 24.01
N PRO A 509 -5.13 17.77 24.35
CA PRO A 509 -4.65 18.83 23.47
C PRO A 509 -3.21 18.59 23.02
N GLN A 510 -2.96 18.76 21.71
CA GLN A 510 -1.68 18.48 21.07
C GLN A 510 -0.99 19.80 20.73
N HIS A 511 0.31 19.89 21.02
CA HIS A 511 1.13 20.99 20.54
C HIS A 511 1.45 20.78 19.06
N LEU A 512 1.19 21.80 18.26
CA LEU A 512 1.41 21.80 16.82
C LEU A 512 2.45 22.88 16.47
N VAL A 513 3.34 22.54 15.58
CA VAL A 513 4.36 23.46 15.04
C VAL A 513 4.29 23.41 13.53
N SER A 514 4.26 24.57 12.88
CA SER A 514 4.30 24.65 11.41
C SER A 514 5.56 25.43 10.98
N GLY A 515 6.53 24.68 10.50
CA GLY A 515 7.80 25.23 10.02
C GLY A 515 8.47 26.11 11.04
N THR A 516 8.89 27.30 10.61
CA THR A 516 9.54 28.30 11.47
C THR A 516 8.59 29.39 11.99
N THR A 517 7.33 29.37 11.55
CA THR A 517 6.40 30.51 11.65
C THR A 517 5.38 30.38 12.77
N LEU A 518 4.72 29.21 12.85
CA LEU A 518 3.56 29.04 13.71
C LEU A 518 3.75 27.93 14.74
N GLU A 519 3.21 28.17 15.92
CA GLU A 519 2.95 27.14 16.92
C GLU A 519 1.56 27.35 17.52
N GLY A 520 1.01 26.29 18.12
CA GLY A 520 -0.31 26.38 18.72
C GLY A 520 -0.78 25.09 19.35
N THR A 521 -2.04 25.05 19.70
CA THR A 521 -2.64 23.88 20.33
C THR A 521 -3.85 23.41 19.54
N GLY A 522 -3.87 22.10 19.23
CA GLY A 522 -4.97 21.46 18.56
C GLY A 522 -5.78 20.56 19.49
N GLN A 523 -7.10 20.52 19.31
CA GLN A 523 -8.01 19.66 20.07
C GLN A 523 -9.27 19.34 19.28
N ALA A 524 -9.90 18.21 19.60
CA ALA A 524 -11.19 17.83 19.02
C ALA A 524 -12.36 18.25 19.92
N ALA A 525 -13.48 18.57 19.31
CA ALA A 525 -14.76 18.86 19.98
C ALA A 525 -15.93 18.38 19.12
N VAL A 526 -17.07 18.12 19.74
CA VAL A 526 -18.33 17.84 19.02
C VAL A 526 -19.09 19.16 18.82
N LYS A 527 -19.43 19.46 17.56
CA LYS A 527 -20.14 20.66 17.16
C LYS A 527 -21.22 20.30 16.13
N ASP A 528 -22.47 20.54 16.47
CA ASP A 528 -23.62 20.25 15.59
C ASP A 528 -23.63 18.80 15.04
N GLY A 529 -23.31 17.81 15.90
CA GLY A 529 -23.23 16.40 15.51
C GLY A 529 -21.92 15.98 14.80
N ASN A 530 -21.12 16.94 14.35
CA ASN A 530 -19.82 16.71 13.74
C ASN A 530 -18.73 16.58 14.80
N VAL A 531 -17.68 15.84 14.50
CA VAL A 531 -16.43 15.89 15.27
C VAL A 531 -15.44 16.77 14.52
N VAL A 532 -15.06 17.87 15.14
CA VAL A 532 -14.20 18.89 14.56
C VAL A 532 -12.89 18.96 15.32
N TYR A 533 -11.77 18.97 14.59
CA TYR A 533 -10.46 19.26 15.17
C TYR A 533 -10.09 20.71 14.88
N THR A 534 -9.85 21.48 15.94
CA THR A 534 -9.46 22.89 15.84
C THR A 534 -8.01 23.07 16.27
N ALA A 535 -7.30 23.95 15.59
CA ALA A 535 -5.95 24.36 15.94
C ALA A 535 -5.89 25.89 16.01
N ASP A 536 -5.60 26.42 17.20
CA ASP A 536 -5.38 27.85 17.41
C ASP A 536 -3.89 28.13 17.30
N MET A 537 -3.50 28.81 16.20
CA MET A 537 -2.12 29.01 15.82
C MET A 537 -1.70 30.47 15.97
N HIS A 538 -0.54 30.68 16.56
CA HIS A 538 0.10 31.98 16.73
C HIS A 538 1.55 31.93 16.28
N ALA A 539 2.14 33.10 16.09
CA ALA A 539 3.54 33.18 15.67
C ALA A 539 4.47 32.57 16.73
N GLN A 540 5.41 31.76 16.31
CA GLN A 540 6.44 31.21 17.20
C GLN A 540 7.29 32.34 17.80
N PRO A 541 7.78 32.22 19.05
CA PRO A 541 8.64 33.22 19.68
C PRO A 541 9.90 33.55 18.85
N GLN A 542 10.47 32.60 18.12
CA GLN A 542 11.65 32.83 17.29
C GLN A 542 11.42 33.83 16.15
N THR A 543 10.18 34.03 15.68
CA THR A 543 9.83 34.98 14.61
C THR A 543 10.11 36.42 15.01
N HIS A 544 10.09 36.76 16.29
CA HIS A 544 10.51 38.06 16.81
C HIS A 544 11.93 38.45 16.38
N SER A 545 12.81 37.49 16.23
CA SER A 545 14.18 37.69 15.75
C SER A 545 14.23 38.24 14.32
N VAL A 546 13.21 37.99 13.50
CA VAL A 546 13.09 38.54 12.14
C VAL A 546 12.87 40.04 12.23
N LEU A 547 11.93 40.49 13.07
CA LEU A 547 11.67 41.90 13.28
C LEU A 547 12.88 42.62 13.87
N MET A 548 13.60 41.99 14.79
CA MET A 548 14.89 42.52 15.28
C MET A 548 15.94 42.62 14.16
N GLY A 549 15.94 41.73 13.17
CA GLY A 549 16.80 41.82 11.99
C GLY A 549 16.50 43.06 11.13
N GLU A 550 15.22 43.37 10.96
CA GLU A 550 14.80 44.57 10.22
C GLU A 550 15.11 45.85 11.02
N GLU A 551 14.94 45.85 12.34
CA GLU A 551 15.40 46.96 13.18
C GLU A 551 16.93 47.16 13.15
N ALA A 552 17.72 46.08 13.01
CA ALA A 552 19.16 46.20 12.80
C ALA A 552 19.46 46.86 11.45
N GLY A 553 18.66 46.61 10.40
CA GLY A 553 18.69 47.30 9.13
C GLY A 553 18.45 48.81 9.28
N LEU A 554 17.38 49.17 10.00
CA LEU A 554 17.10 50.58 10.31
C LEU A 554 18.20 51.20 11.13
N ALA A 555 18.70 50.55 12.18
CA ALA A 555 19.80 51.04 13.02
C ALA A 555 21.07 51.40 12.19
N ALA A 556 21.40 50.58 11.19
CA ALA A 556 22.47 50.84 10.28
C ALA A 556 22.27 52.17 9.50
N LEU A 557 21.07 52.43 9.07
CA LEU A 557 20.70 53.68 8.39
C LEU A 557 20.73 54.88 9.34
N LEU A 558 20.32 54.70 10.60
CA LEU A 558 20.40 55.75 11.64
C LEU A 558 21.86 56.10 11.96
N GLU A 559 22.75 55.12 12.00
CA GLU A 559 24.16 55.35 12.18
C GLU A 559 24.80 56.08 10.98
N SER A 560 24.25 55.89 9.78
CA SER A 560 24.64 56.65 8.61
C SER A 560 24.15 58.09 8.64
N ASN A 561 23.02 58.42 9.27
CA ASN A 561 22.58 59.78 9.49
C ASN A 561 23.65 60.57 10.31
N ASP A 562 24.25 59.94 11.32
CA ASP A 562 25.35 60.54 12.07
C ASP A 562 26.56 60.86 11.19
N LEU A 563 26.91 59.95 10.26
CA LEU A 563 28.02 60.12 9.33
C LEU A 563 27.80 61.30 8.37
N VAL A 564 26.55 61.49 7.89
CA VAL A 564 26.18 62.66 7.04
C VAL A 564 26.36 63.92 7.80
N LEU A 565 25.90 63.99 9.05
CA LEU A 565 26.07 65.20 9.89
C LEU A 565 27.55 65.52 10.17
N ASP A 566 28.34 64.48 10.50
CA ASP A 566 29.80 64.69 10.73
C ASP A 566 30.50 65.10 9.46
N THR A 567 30.08 64.60 8.30
CA THR A 567 30.62 65.10 7.00
C THR A 567 30.28 66.56 6.76
N MET A 568 29.04 66.97 6.93
CA MET A 568 28.56 68.31 6.79
C MET A 568 29.31 69.25 7.76
N LYS A 569 29.44 68.90 9.02
CA LYS A 569 30.20 69.64 10.04
C LYS A 569 31.68 69.83 9.63
N ASN A 570 32.29 68.80 9.08
CA ASN A 570 33.71 68.89 8.65
C ASN A 570 33.92 69.82 7.44
N LEU A 571 32.91 70.01 6.61
CA LEU A 571 32.90 70.90 5.47
C LEU A 571 32.57 72.33 5.84
N ASP A 572 31.96 72.61 6.97
CA ASP A 572 31.55 73.96 7.45
C ASP A 572 32.71 75.03 7.39
N LYS A 573 33.92 74.58 7.64
CA LYS A 573 35.09 75.48 7.65
C LYS A 573 35.98 75.35 6.42
N SER A 574 35.56 74.61 5.40
CA SER A 574 36.28 74.64 4.12
C SER A 574 36.24 76.08 3.49
N LYS A 575 37.24 76.41 2.76
CA LYS A 575 37.27 77.73 2.04
C LYS A 575 36.20 77.74 0.94
N ASP A 576 35.73 78.93 0.54
CA ASP A 576 34.70 79.19 -0.46
C ASP A 576 35.12 78.68 -1.85
N TYR A 577 34.88 77.41 -2.12
CA TYR A 577 35.19 76.77 -3.41
C TYR A 577 34.52 75.37 -3.44
N ALA A 578 34.81 74.62 -4.51
CA ALA A 578 34.44 73.24 -4.65
C ALA A 578 35.36 72.33 -3.80
N ASN A 579 34.80 71.36 -3.12
CA ASN A 579 35.51 70.39 -2.29
C ASN A 579 35.11 68.97 -2.69
N THR A 580 36.11 68.12 -2.76
CA THR A 580 35.83 66.69 -2.72
C THR A 580 35.99 66.16 -1.28
N PHE A 581 35.25 65.20 -0.88
CA PHE A 581 35.37 64.60 0.45
C PHE A 581 35.23 63.11 0.46
N ALA A 582 35.88 62.49 1.40
CA ALA A 582 35.66 61.09 1.75
C ALA A 582 35.64 60.94 3.27
N THR A 583 34.58 60.25 3.78
CA THR A 583 34.46 59.96 5.20
C THR A 583 34.36 58.46 5.35
N ILE A 584 35.12 57.92 6.29
CA ILE A 584 35.08 56.51 6.64
C ILE A 584 34.90 56.39 8.16
N GLY A 585 34.04 55.52 8.59
CA GLY A 585 33.79 55.32 10.00
C GLY A 585 33.24 53.96 10.33
N GLY A 586 33.24 53.65 11.59
CA GLY A 586 32.63 52.40 12.11
C GLY A 586 32.34 52.53 13.59
N GLY A 587 31.64 51.56 14.08
CA GLY A 587 31.30 51.53 15.49
C GLY A 587 30.51 50.25 15.87
N GLU A 588 30.43 50.06 17.14
CA GLU A 588 29.58 49.03 17.73
C GLU A 588 28.46 49.70 18.57
N ASN A 589 27.24 49.41 18.21
CA ASN A 589 26.07 49.96 18.91
C ASN A 589 25.16 48.83 19.37
N ARG A 590 24.55 49.06 20.51
CA ARG A 590 23.51 48.23 21.06
C ARG A 590 22.23 49.02 21.18
N TYR A 591 21.15 48.45 20.66
CA TYR A 591 19.81 49.02 20.75
C TYR A 591 18.91 48.06 21.60
N GLU A 592 18.23 48.64 22.59
CA GLU A 592 17.32 47.89 23.47
C GLU A 592 15.96 47.75 22.80
N THR A 593 15.54 46.52 22.49
CA THR A 593 14.33 46.23 21.68
C THR A 593 13.22 45.46 22.43
N GLY A 594 13.32 45.37 23.74
CA GLY A 594 12.61 44.41 24.61
C GLY A 594 13.58 43.32 25.10
N SER A 595 14.50 42.93 24.21
CA SER A 595 15.79 42.35 24.46
C SER A 595 16.88 43.34 23.94
N HIS A 596 17.76 42.94 23.03
CA HIS A 596 18.65 43.89 22.36
C HIS A 596 19.17 43.35 21.04
N ILE A 597 19.54 44.30 20.19
CA ILE A 597 20.38 44.06 19.01
C ILE A 597 21.71 44.73 19.18
N THR A 598 22.77 44.12 18.67
CA THR A 598 24.14 44.74 18.57
C THR A 598 24.53 44.83 17.12
N THR A 599 24.90 46.03 16.68
CA THR A 599 25.38 46.29 15.33
C THR A 599 26.89 46.61 15.36
N ASN A 600 27.62 46.08 14.39
CA ASN A 600 29.02 46.45 14.15
C ASN A 600 29.18 46.76 12.66
N ILE A 601 29.16 48.02 12.33
CA ILE A 601 29.01 48.52 10.96
C ILE A 601 30.17 49.46 10.58
N TRP A 602 30.76 49.12 9.44
CA TRP A 602 31.67 50.00 8.73
C TRP A 602 30.88 50.77 7.69
N ARG A 603 31.18 52.11 7.60
CA ARG A 603 30.42 53.05 6.79
C ARG A 603 31.38 53.97 6.03
N SER A 604 30.99 54.39 4.84
CA SER A 604 31.76 55.35 4.05
C SER A 604 30.83 56.24 3.25
N GLN A 605 31.26 57.48 3.12
CA GLN A 605 30.65 58.44 2.24
C GLN A 605 31.74 59.12 1.39
N THR A 606 31.44 59.36 0.13
CA THR A 606 32.32 60.15 -0.77
C THR A 606 31.45 61.05 -1.61
N GLY A 607 31.94 62.25 -1.87
CA GLY A 607 31.12 63.19 -2.56
C GLY A 607 31.83 64.46 -2.95
N PHE A 608 31.00 65.38 -3.34
CA PHE A 608 31.40 66.67 -3.81
C PHE A 608 30.50 67.75 -3.18
N ALA A 609 31.11 68.87 -2.73
CA ALA A 609 30.40 70.01 -2.13
C ALA A 609 30.87 71.31 -2.70
N ILE A 610 29.97 72.28 -2.81
CA ILE A 610 30.22 73.64 -3.19
C ILE A 610 29.80 74.54 -2.06
N LYS A 611 30.66 75.48 -1.73
CA LYS A 611 30.41 76.52 -0.71
C LYS A 611 30.51 77.90 -1.33
N ASN A 612 29.50 78.71 -1.11
CA ASN A 612 29.44 80.09 -1.63
C ASN A 612 29.12 81.07 -0.49
N LYS A 613 29.72 82.26 -0.51
CA LYS A 613 29.37 83.30 0.40
C LYS A 613 28.70 84.43 -0.38
N ASN A 614 27.55 84.89 0.05
CA ASN A 614 26.85 85.98 -0.58
C ASN A 614 27.38 87.38 -0.12
N LYS A 615 26.96 88.44 -0.78
CA LYS A 615 27.39 89.81 -0.47
C LYS A 615 26.97 90.24 0.95
N ALA A 616 25.94 89.62 1.54
CA ALA A 616 25.51 89.95 2.90
C ALA A 616 26.25 89.10 3.97
N GLY A 617 27.15 88.27 3.57
CA GLY A 617 28.04 87.48 4.43
C GLY A 617 27.45 86.11 4.83
N ALA A 618 26.30 85.81 4.41
CA ALA A 618 25.71 84.46 4.62
C ALA A 618 26.41 83.44 3.74
N GLN A 619 26.71 82.28 4.34
CA GLN A 619 27.38 81.15 3.65
C GLN A 619 26.39 80.10 3.34
N THR A 620 26.33 79.58 2.11
CA THR A 620 25.54 78.46 1.67
C THR A 620 26.48 77.38 1.16
N GLU A 621 26.26 76.19 1.70
CA GLU A 621 26.93 74.96 1.32
C GLU A 621 25.93 73.94 0.81
N TYR A 622 26.23 73.28 -0.26
CA TYR A 622 25.41 72.18 -0.77
C TYR A 622 26.34 71.16 -1.46
N GLY A 623 25.96 69.86 -1.29
CA GLY A 623 26.74 68.74 -1.83
C GLY A 623 25.89 67.53 -2.19
N ILE A 624 26.54 66.68 -2.97
CA ILE A 624 26.00 65.37 -3.30
C ILE A 624 26.98 64.31 -2.83
N PHE A 625 26.47 63.15 -2.45
CA PHE A 625 27.30 62.08 -1.95
C PHE A 625 26.80 60.72 -2.34
N TYR A 626 27.68 59.76 -2.37
CA TYR A 626 27.43 58.35 -2.35
C TYR A 626 27.63 57.82 -0.93
N ASP A 627 26.74 56.99 -0.47
CA ASP A 627 26.72 56.43 0.87
C ASP A 627 26.78 54.91 0.81
N TYR A 628 27.64 54.27 1.60
CA TYR A 628 27.80 52.82 1.67
C TYR A 628 28.09 52.38 3.10
N GLY A 629 27.44 51.27 3.50
CA GLY A 629 27.74 50.61 4.77
C GLY A 629 27.67 49.11 4.65
N ASN A 630 28.50 48.46 5.43
CA ASN A 630 28.55 46.98 5.53
C ASN A 630 28.96 46.60 6.95
N GLY A 631 28.26 45.64 7.50
CA GLY A 631 28.55 45.14 8.84
C GLY A 631 27.79 43.93 9.21
N ASN A 632 27.92 43.58 10.47
CA ASN A 632 27.21 42.44 11.07
C ASN A 632 26.32 42.95 12.20
N TYR A 633 25.25 42.21 12.47
CA TYR A 633 24.45 42.41 13.65
C TYR A 633 24.24 41.10 14.40
N ARG A 634 23.86 41.20 15.65
CA ARG A 634 23.43 40.10 16.52
C ARG A 634 22.14 40.45 17.19
N THR A 635 21.21 39.50 17.23
CA THR A 635 19.97 39.59 17.99
C THR A 635 20.05 38.69 19.23
N PHE A 636 19.40 39.13 20.30
CA PHE A 636 19.42 38.43 21.58
C PHE A 636 17.98 38.31 22.13
N PHE A 637 17.21 37.42 21.56
CA PHE A 637 15.87 37.06 22.03
C PHE A 637 15.77 35.54 22.06
N ASN A 638 15.56 34.98 23.24
CA ASN A 638 15.57 33.54 23.51
C ASN A 638 16.86 32.82 23.06
N ASN A 639 17.27 33.02 21.80
CA ASN A 639 18.51 32.52 21.22
C ASN A 639 19.27 33.66 20.57
N ARG A 640 20.60 33.48 20.38
CA ARG A 640 21.44 34.39 19.63
C ARG A 640 21.28 34.14 18.15
N GLY A 641 20.95 35.19 17.41
CA GLY A 641 20.96 35.22 15.96
C GLY A 641 22.08 36.12 15.41
N ASP A 642 22.56 35.78 14.24
CA ASP A 642 23.63 36.56 13.52
C ASP A 642 23.15 36.93 12.11
N GLY A 643 23.47 38.12 11.67
CA GLY A 643 23.18 38.58 10.32
C GLY A 643 24.18 39.61 9.81
N LYS A 644 24.08 39.88 8.50
CA LYS A 644 24.87 40.89 7.81
C LYS A 644 23.96 41.94 7.22
N ILE A 645 24.39 43.18 7.35
CA ILE A 645 23.71 44.34 6.76
C ILE A 645 24.66 44.98 5.75
N ASN A 646 24.09 45.33 4.61
CA ASN A 646 24.73 46.09 3.59
C ASN A 646 23.73 47.13 3.08
N TYR A 647 24.16 48.41 3.04
CA TYR A 647 23.38 49.44 2.37
C TYR A 647 24.23 50.24 1.41
N LYS A 648 23.59 50.76 0.39
CA LYS A 648 24.18 51.64 -0.59
C LYS A 648 23.17 52.62 -1.13
N GLY A 649 23.57 53.85 -1.29
CA GLY A 649 22.66 54.88 -1.76
C GLY A 649 23.39 56.16 -2.17
N GLY A 650 22.63 57.15 -2.44
CA GLY A 650 23.15 58.49 -2.73
C GLY A 650 22.25 59.56 -2.14
N GLY A 651 22.79 60.73 -1.98
CA GLY A 651 22.05 61.82 -1.35
C GLY A 651 22.62 63.20 -1.69
N PHE A 652 21.95 64.20 -1.18
CA PHE A 652 22.37 65.57 -1.19
C PHE A 652 22.21 66.18 0.21
N PHE A 653 22.99 67.22 0.48
CA PHE A 653 22.85 68.06 1.68
C PHE A 653 22.94 69.52 1.33
N GLY A 654 22.40 70.34 2.21
CA GLY A 654 22.52 71.75 2.16
C GLY A 654 22.62 72.39 3.53
N LYS A 655 23.40 73.46 3.71
CA LYS A 655 23.47 74.23 4.93
C LYS A 655 23.62 75.71 4.60
N ARG A 656 22.90 76.54 5.33
CA ARG A 656 22.98 77.98 5.26
C ARG A 656 23.31 78.54 6.63
N LEU A 657 24.45 79.29 6.69
CA LEU A 657 24.92 79.93 7.91
C LEU A 657 24.81 81.45 7.75
N GLU A 658 24.06 82.07 8.63
CA GLU A 658 23.96 83.55 8.69
C GLU A 658 25.13 84.17 9.42
N PRO A 659 25.54 85.50 9.10
CA PRO A 659 26.62 86.17 9.74
C PRO A 659 26.55 86.26 11.26
N GLN A 660 25.31 86.23 11.84
CA GLN A 660 25.06 86.31 13.27
C GLN A 660 25.10 84.98 13.95
N GLY A 661 25.39 83.86 13.20
CA GLY A 661 25.60 82.51 13.73
C GLY A 661 24.43 81.60 13.67
N GLY A 662 23.26 82.14 13.24
CA GLY A 662 22.09 81.30 13.02
C GLY A 662 22.27 80.42 11.77
N TYR A 663 21.80 79.11 11.80
CA TYR A 663 21.92 78.32 10.63
C TYR A 663 20.71 77.34 10.49
N GLU A 664 20.48 76.91 9.24
CA GLU A 664 19.57 75.87 8.82
C GLU A 664 20.33 74.85 8.01
N GLU A 665 19.96 73.56 8.20
CA GLU A 665 20.59 72.46 7.48
C GLU A 665 19.56 71.41 7.07
N VAL A 666 19.81 70.74 5.94
CA VAL A 666 18.96 69.70 5.39
C VAL A 666 19.82 68.66 4.72
N SER A 667 19.38 67.39 4.80
CA SER A 667 19.92 66.36 3.94
C SER A 667 18.82 65.42 3.50
N PHE A 668 19.03 64.80 2.37
CA PHE A 668 18.20 63.73 1.82
C PHE A 668 19.07 62.66 1.21
N ARG A 669 18.67 61.38 1.42
CA ARG A 669 19.32 60.25 0.78
C ARG A 669 18.30 59.16 0.46
N LEU A 670 18.61 58.38 -0.55
CA LEU A 670 17.85 57.23 -0.95
C LEU A 670 18.77 56.10 -1.40
N GLY A 671 18.32 54.86 -1.26
CA GLY A 671 19.14 53.71 -1.62
C GLY A 671 18.46 52.40 -1.35
N ARG A 672 19.28 51.39 -1.25
CA ARG A 672 18.86 50.06 -0.89
C ARG A 672 19.66 49.54 0.30
N ALA A 673 18.93 48.87 1.20
CA ALA A 673 19.50 48.12 2.31
C ALA A 673 19.19 46.65 2.12
N SER A 674 20.13 45.76 2.36
CA SER A 674 19.94 44.33 2.36
C SER A 674 20.34 43.76 3.70
N ASN A 675 19.53 42.85 4.20
CA ASN A 675 19.77 42.09 5.40
C ASN A 675 19.90 40.59 5.01
N ASP A 676 21.00 39.97 5.39
CA ASP A 676 21.31 38.56 5.17
C ASP A 676 21.42 37.88 6.54
N ALA A 677 20.31 37.26 6.97
CA ALA A 677 20.18 36.59 8.26
C ALA A 677 20.46 35.10 8.14
N ARG A 678 21.19 34.54 9.10
CA ARG A 678 21.58 33.14 9.08
C ARG A 678 21.29 32.45 10.40
N ASN A 679 20.74 31.23 10.30
CA ASN A 679 20.46 30.36 11.45
C ASN A 679 19.65 31.04 12.57
N LEU A 680 18.77 31.95 12.21
CA LEU A 680 17.88 32.63 13.14
C LEU A 680 16.61 31.81 13.43
N LEU A 681 16.21 31.01 12.46
CA LEU A 681 14.96 30.30 12.46
C LEU A 681 15.23 28.80 12.35
N HIS A 682 14.50 28.00 13.11
CA HIS A 682 14.61 26.55 13.07
C HIS A 682 13.20 25.95 13.00
N ASP A 683 13.03 24.90 12.20
CA ASP A 683 11.81 24.11 12.20
C ASP A 683 11.82 23.10 13.35
N GLU A 684 10.76 22.30 13.43
CA GLU A 684 10.58 21.26 14.44
C GLU A 684 11.70 20.18 14.45
N ASP A 685 12.33 19.96 13.31
CA ASP A 685 13.44 19.02 13.14
C ASP A 685 14.81 19.67 13.48
N GLY A 686 14.83 20.95 13.86
CA GLY A 686 16.02 21.71 14.17
C GLY A 686 16.82 22.16 12.93
N LYS A 687 16.23 22.07 11.75
CA LYS A 687 16.84 22.56 10.52
C LYS A 687 16.84 24.08 10.50
N GLY A 688 18.03 24.67 10.35
CA GLY A 688 18.20 26.11 10.29
C GLY A 688 17.80 26.69 8.92
N TYR A 689 17.17 27.86 8.98
CA TYR A 689 16.77 28.62 7.79
C TYR A 689 17.45 29.98 7.79
N SER A 690 17.78 30.44 6.60
CA SER A 690 18.37 31.74 6.34
C SER A 690 17.48 32.50 5.39
N TYR A 691 17.47 33.82 5.51
CA TYR A 691 16.70 34.66 4.62
C TYR A 691 17.51 35.91 4.22
N ARG A 692 17.06 36.59 3.18
CA ARG A 692 17.60 37.83 2.73
C ARG A 692 16.48 38.79 2.35
N THR A 693 16.55 40.04 2.90
CA THR A 693 15.69 41.13 2.49
C THR A 693 16.48 42.16 1.66
N ASN A 694 15.80 42.85 0.77
CA ASN A 694 16.36 43.92 -0.08
C ASN A 694 15.37 45.05 -0.17
N SER A 695 15.40 45.91 0.83
CA SER A 695 14.41 47.00 0.97
C SER A 695 14.98 48.32 0.43
N MET A 696 14.12 49.08 -0.21
CA MET A 696 14.47 50.50 -0.51
C MET A 696 14.33 51.33 0.77
N TYR A 697 15.22 52.32 0.90
CA TYR A 697 15.11 53.28 1.97
C TYR A 697 15.19 54.70 1.44
N ASN A 698 14.58 55.64 2.17
CA ASN A 698 14.81 57.06 2.08
C ASN A 698 14.99 57.64 3.48
N ALA A 699 15.82 58.67 3.56
CA ALA A 699 16.02 59.37 4.82
C ALA A 699 16.23 60.85 4.56
N PHE A 700 15.64 61.62 5.40
CA PHE A 700 15.90 63.07 5.38
C PHE A 700 16.14 63.59 6.78
N HIS A 701 16.87 64.67 6.87
CA HIS A 701 17.03 65.46 8.09
C HIS A 701 16.86 66.92 7.82
N ILE A 702 16.35 67.60 8.83
CA ILE A 702 16.28 69.09 8.88
C ILE A 702 16.79 69.55 10.24
N GLY A 703 17.58 70.55 10.24
CA GLY A 703 18.20 71.09 11.45
C GLY A 703 18.26 72.63 11.49
N PHE A 704 18.22 73.18 12.68
CA PHE A 704 18.34 74.58 12.99
C PHE A 704 19.30 74.73 14.17
N GLY A 705 20.13 75.78 14.16
CA GLY A 705 21.01 76.01 15.27
C GLY A 705 21.56 77.42 15.32
N GLN A 706 22.24 77.73 16.42
CA GLN A 706 22.87 78.96 16.68
C GLN A 706 24.31 78.80 17.19
N ILE A 707 25.28 79.35 16.46
CA ILE A 707 26.64 79.33 16.88
C ILE A 707 26.91 80.68 17.59
N SER A 708 27.24 80.57 18.86
CA SER A 708 27.52 81.78 19.68
C SER A 708 28.99 81.84 20.15
N PRO A 709 29.69 82.98 19.96
CA PRO A 709 31.02 83.11 20.51
C PRO A 709 31.04 83.02 22.04
N GLN A 710 32.08 82.37 22.57
CA GLN A 710 32.33 82.31 24.02
C GLN A 710 33.50 83.14 24.54
N SER A 711 33.49 83.46 25.79
CA SER A 711 34.47 84.25 26.46
C SER A 711 35.92 83.68 26.41
N ASP A 712 36.01 82.37 26.30
CA ASP A 712 37.30 81.67 26.22
C ASP A 712 37.90 81.61 24.80
N GLY A 713 37.26 82.32 23.88
CA GLY A 713 37.66 82.36 22.44
C GLY A 713 37.15 81.15 21.65
N GLY A 714 36.35 80.28 22.23
CA GLY A 714 35.60 79.17 21.58
C GLY A 714 34.29 79.65 21.05
N THR A 715 33.50 78.68 20.52
CA THR A 715 32.09 78.84 20.10
C THR A 715 31.25 77.75 20.68
N LEU A 716 30.04 78.09 21.01
CA LEU A 716 28.97 77.11 21.45
C LEU A 716 27.95 77.04 20.34
N ASP A 717 27.80 75.89 19.77
CA ASP A 717 26.74 75.55 18.81
C ASP A 717 25.63 74.87 19.54
N THR A 718 24.42 75.48 19.57
CA THR A 718 23.21 74.89 20.11
C THR A 718 22.26 74.58 18.97
N TYR A 719 21.72 73.35 18.94
CA TYR A 719 20.99 72.91 17.78
C TYR A 719 19.77 72.07 18.16
N PHE A 720 18.78 72.08 17.24
CA PHE A 720 17.65 71.20 17.12
C PHE A 720 17.76 70.49 15.75
N ARG A 721 17.53 69.17 15.74
CA ARG A 721 17.54 68.36 14.52
C ARG A 721 16.41 67.39 14.54
N PHE A 722 15.73 67.25 13.40
CA PHE A 722 14.74 66.21 13.15
C PHE A 722 15.26 65.30 12.03
N PHE A 723 15.13 64.00 12.24
CA PHE A 723 15.48 62.99 11.27
C PHE A 723 14.27 62.11 11.00
N HIS A 724 14.03 61.81 9.74
CA HIS A 724 13.08 60.77 9.32
C HIS A 724 13.82 59.76 8.47
N THR A 725 13.58 58.49 8.72
CA THR A 725 14.12 57.38 7.92
C THR A 725 12.98 56.39 7.70
N HIS A 726 12.74 56.05 6.44
CA HIS A 726 11.79 55.05 6.00
C HIS A 726 12.53 53.90 5.36
N LEU A 727 12.25 52.67 5.79
CA LEU A 727 12.70 51.43 5.21
C LEU A 727 11.46 50.64 4.76
N ASN A 728 11.41 50.32 3.46
CA ASN A 728 10.28 49.53 2.92
C ASN A 728 10.24 48.13 3.56
N GLY A 729 9.03 47.62 3.69
CA GLY A 729 8.84 46.24 4.02
C GLY A 729 9.29 45.27 2.94
N ASP A 730 9.33 44.00 3.24
CA ASP A 730 9.70 42.93 2.31
C ASP A 730 8.97 41.63 2.66
N THR A 731 8.86 40.74 1.69
CA THR A 731 8.27 39.41 1.89
C THR A 731 9.26 38.33 1.51
N PHE A 732 9.31 37.27 2.27
CA PHE A 732 10.21 36.14 1.98
C PHE A 732 9.71 34.85 2.61
N ASP A 733 10.26 33.72 2.12
CA ASP A 733 10.02 32.38 2.65
C ASP A 733 11.28 31.84 3.35
N ALA A 734 11.13 31.40 4.59
CA ALA A 734 12.20 30.79 5.38
C ALA A 734 11.68 29.70 6.33
N GLY A 735 11.21 28.59 5.73
CA GLY A 735 10.50 27.52 6.46
C GLY A 735 9.06 27.86 6.81
N GLY A 736 8.53 28.94 6.24
CA GLY A 736 7.20 29.51 6.31
C GLY A 736 7.24 30.88 5.66
N HIS A 737 6.09 31.53 5.49
CA HIS A 737 5.95 32.82 4.81
C HIS A 737 5.98 33.97 5.80
N TYR A 738 6.82 34.93 5.52
CA TYR A 738 6.97 36.18 6.30
C TYR A 738 6.59 37.38 5.46
N ASP A 739 5.75 38.25 6.02
CA ASP A 739 5.34 39.53 5.44
C ASP A 739 5.69 40.64 6.45
N ILE A 740 6.71 41.42 6.16
CA ILE A 740 7.24 42.42 7.06
C ILE A 740 6.83 43.81 6.58
N ASP A 741 6.22 44.55 7.47
CA ASP A 741 5.77 45.91 7.24
C ASP A 741 6.94 46.88 7.04
N SER A 742 6.65 48.02 6.39
CA SER A 742 7.58 49.14 6.31
C SER A 742 7.87 49.73 7.69
N LEU A 743 9.12 50.09 7.90
CA LEU A 743 9.63 50.57 9.17
C LEU A 743 10.01 52.06 9.09
N ASN A 744 9.51 52.85 10.00
CA ASN A 744 9.76 54.28 10.08
C ASN A 744 10.48 54.65 11.39
N SER A 745 11.43 55.56 11.27
CA SER A 745 12.13 56.22 12.40
C SER A 745 11.94 57.70 12.33
N ASP A 746 11.58 58.30 13.43
CA ASP A 746 11.41 59.76 13.64
C ASP A 746 12.19 60.17 14.88
N ILE A 747 13.33 60.81 14.70
CA ILE A 747 14.20 61.21 15.81
C ILE A 747 14.24 62.73 15.92
N ILE A 748 14.03 63.22 17.15
CA ILE A 748 14.37 64.60 17.53
C ILE A 748 15.65 64.54 18.34
N ARG A 749 16.62 65.40 17.97
CA ARG A 749 17.89 65.54 18.66
C ARG A 749 18.07 67.04 19.03
N ILE A 750 18.30 67.30 20.31
CA ILE A 750 18.58 68.61 20.87
C ILE A 750 19.96 68.54 21.52
N GLY A 751 20.89 69.46 21.17
CA GLY A 751 22.23 69.37 21.74
C GLY A 751 22.98 70.69 21.72
N SER A 752 24.07 70.62 22.46
CA SER A 752 25.06 71.69 22.45
C SER A 752 26.47 71.16 22.24
N ARG A 753 27.25 71.89 21.50
CA ARG A 753 28.62 71.50 21.17
C ARG A 753 29.57 72.73 21.29
N TRP A 754 30.51 72.65 22.24
CA TRP A 754 31.58 73.58 22.37
C TRP A 754 32.68 73.22 21.42
N GLN A 755 33.31 74.22 20.75
CA GLN A 755 34.43 74.03 19.83
C GLN A 755 35.38 75.17 19.95
N LYS A 756 36.69 74.88 19.80
CA LYS A 756 37.76 75.91 19.92
C LYS A 756 38.84 75.63 18.87
N GLN A 757 39.24 76.69 18.18
CA GLN A 757 40.33 76.69 17.21
C GLN A 757 41.61 77.01 17.95
N ASP A 758 42.68 76.24 17.74
CA ASP A 758 44.07 76.55 18.12
C ASP A 758 45.01 76.30 16.94
N LYS A 759 45.48 77.36 16.29
CA LYS A 759 46.26 77.35 15.05
C LYS A 759 45.52 76.57 13.94
N ASN A 760 46.14 75.46 13.48
CA ASN A 760 45.55 74.62 12.46
C ASN A 760 44.65 73.52 13.04
N TRP A 761 44.54 73.41 14.38
CA TRP A 761 43.71 72.43 15.07
C TRP A 761 42.43 73.05 15.60
N GLU A 762 41.37 72.30 15.49
CA GLU A 762 40.09 72.59 16.14
C GLU A 762 39.70 71.38 16.97
N TYR A 763 39.34 71.60 18.21
CA TYR A 763 38.85 70.62 19.13
C TYR A 763 37.38 70.93 19.47
N TYR A 764 36.60 69.86 19.65
CA TYR A 764 35.20 70.03 20.06
C TYR A 764 34.76 68.92 21.03
N ALA A 765 33.82 69.27 21.87
CA ALA A 765 33.07 68.35 22.73
C ALA A 765 31.64 68.82 22.79
N GLY A 766 30.69 67.84 22.78
CA GLY A 766 29.24 68.10 22.81
C GLY A 766 28.45 67.05 23.52
N LEU A 767 27.27 67.54 23.89
CA LEU A 767 26.23 66.66 24.53
C LEU A 767 24.90 66.89 23.83
N ALA A 768 24.22 65.83 23.49
CA ALA A 768 22.85 65.86 22.95
C ALA A 768 21.94 64.82 23.60
N TYR A 769 20.71 65.15 23.64
CA TYR A 769 19.63 64.23 23.92
C TYR A 769 18.87 63.95 22.61
N GLU A 770 18.62 62.69 22.36
CA GLU A 770 17.79 62.25 21.22
C GLU A 770 16.65 61.36 21.71
N TYR A 771 15.51 61.47 21.06
CA TYR A 771 14.37 60.60 21.31
C TYR A 771 13.84 60.08 19.98
N GLU A 772 13.76 58.74 19.89
CA GLU A 772 13.13 58.02 18.81
C GLU A 772 11.64 57.84 19.10
N PHE A 773 10.78 58.38 18.23
CA PHE A 773 9.30 58.28 18.35
C PHE A 773 8.72 57.08 17.55
N GLY A 774 9.38 56.64 16.50
CA GLY A 774 9.07 55.49 15.68
C GLY A 774 9.91 54.28 16.05
N GLY A 775 10.50 53.60 15.07
CA GLY A 775 11.39 52.47 15.26
C GLY A 775 10.67 51.28 15.87
N GLN A 776 9.48 50.97 15.39
CA GLN A 776 8.73 49.79 15.81
C GLN A 776 8.45 48.93 14.61
N ALA A 777 9.03 47.73 14.59
CA ALA A 777 8.83 46.72 13.56
C ALA A 777 7.56 45.89 13.79
N HIS A 778 6.83 45.65 12.72
CA HIS A 778 5.65 44.81 12.68
C HIS A 778 5.74 43.85 11.47
N GLY A 779 5.03 42.73 11.54
CA GLY A 779 4.96 41.79 10.45
C GLY A 779 4.13 40.57 10.80
N LEU A 780 3.88 39.74 9.82
CA LEU A 780 3.11 38.50 9.92
C LEU A 780 3.98 37.29 9.60
N ALA A 781 3.72 36.20 10.28
CA ALA A 781 4.29 34.90 9.98
C ALA A 781 3.14 33.93 9.66
N ASP A 782 3.00 33.51 8.39
CA ASP A 782 1.87 32.73 7.89
C ASP A 782 0.49 33.28 8.34
N GLY A 783 0.37 34.62 8.37
CA GLY A 783 -0.84 35.34 8.75
C GLY A 783 -1.03 35.53 10.27
N ALA A 784 -0.10 35.10 11.11
CA ALA A 784 -0.10 35.42 12.54
C ALA A 784 0.76 36.64 12.83
N ASP A 785 0.26 37.52 13.71
CA ASP A 785 1.01 38.69 14.15
C ASP A 785 2.29 38.28 14.90
N ILE A 786 3.43 38.82 14.47
CA ILE A 786 4.70 38.66 15.18
C ILE A 786 4.76 39.70 16.30
N GLU A 787 5.19 39.28 17.51
CA GLU A 787 5.43 40.23 18.61
C GLU A 787 6.41 41.29 18.19
N GLY A 788 5.99 42.55 18.22
CA GLY A 788 6.74 43.69 17.72
C GLY A 788 8.03 43.97 18.49
N ALA A 789 9.10 44.25 17.76
CA ALA A 789 10.35 44.78 18.30
C ALA A 789 10.34 46.31 18.23
N SER A 790 11.08 47.00 19.09
CA SER A 790 11.09 48.48 19.07
C SER A 790 12.35 49.11 19.67
N ILE A 791 12.99 49.98 18.87
CA ILE A 791 14.09 50.84 19.32
C ILE A 791 13.61 52.18 19.87
N ARG A 792 12.31 52.41 19.97
CA ARG A 792 11.69 53.66 20.47
C ARG A 792 12.20 54.03 21.88
N GLY A 793 12.57 55.29 22.06
CA GLY A 793 13.00 55.80 23.36
C GLY A 793 14.13 56.82 23.35
N GLY A 794 14.57 57.25 24.51
CA GLY A 794 15.57 58.28 24.66
C GLY A 794 16.99 57.80 24.80
N SER A 795 17.96 58.59 24.26
CA SER A 795 19.40 58.33 24.41
C SER A 795 20.15 59.64 24.57
N VAL A 796 21.26 59.60 25.28
CA VAL A 796 22.18 60.72 25.41
C VAL A 796 23.39 60.41 24.50
N ARG A 797 23.79 61.39 23.73
CA ARG A 797 24.97 61.32 22.85
C ARG A 797 26.05 62.25 23.36
N PHE A 798 27.19 61.76 23.66
CA PHE A 798 28.45 62.50 23.85
C PHE A 798 29.19 62.51 22.53
N GLU A 799 29.64 63.65 22.05
CA GLU A 799 30.44 63.80 20.86
C GLU A 799 31.73 64.60 21.15
N TYR A 800 32.80 64.14 20.57
CA TYR A 800 34.06 64.82 20.67
C TYR A 800 34.93 64.54 19.44
N GLY A 801 35.89 65.40 19.20
CA GLY A 801 36.76 65.22 18.05
C GLY A 801 37.82 66.36 17.89
N ALA A 802 38.62 66.12 16.88
CA ALA A 802 39.65 67.05 16.52
C ALA A 802 39.79 67.17 14.97
N ASN A 803 39.93 68.34 14.46
CA ASN A 803 40.12 68.60 13.03
C ASN A 803 41.44 69.29 12.83
N VAL A 804 42.12 69.05 11.72
CA VAL A 804 43.39 69.74 11.33
C VAL A 804 43.23 70.18 9.90
N ASP A 805 43.60 71.47 9.71
CA ASP A 805 43.67 72.17 8.43
C ASP A 805 45.13 72.19 7.91
N LEU A 806 45.36 71.56 6.75
CA LEU A 806 46.64 71.37 6.12
C LEU A 806 46.56 71.91 4.68
N ASP A 807 46.80 73.25 4.48
CA ASP A 807 46.67 73.96 3.19
C ASP A 807 45.29 73.66 2.48
N ASN A 808 45.33 72.82 1.46
CA ASN A 808 44.11 72.44 0.73
C ASN A 808 43.42 71.20 1.32
N TRP A 809 43.96 70.53 2.34
CA TRP A 809 43.45 69.41 2.99
C TRP A 809 42.83 69.75 4.36
N ARG A 810 41.72 69.14 4.65
CA ARG A 810 41.20 69.10 6.02
C ARG A 810 40.97 67.64 6.42
N ILE A 811 41.51 67.27 7.57
CA ILE A 811 41.33 65.98 8.16
C ILE A 811 40.55 66.18 9.45
N ALA A 812 39.44 65.45 9.60
CA ALA A 812 38.58 65.45 10.78
C ALA A 812 38.49 64.06 11.41
N MET A 813 38.63 63.97 12.71
CA MET A 813 38.53 62.81 13.51
C MET A 813 37.35 63.00 14.49
N ASN A 814 36.30 62.23 14.35
CA ASN A 814 35.10 62.38 15.15
C ASN A 814 34.87 61.09 15.92
N ALA A 815 34.40 61.24 17.13
CA ALA A 815 33.94 60.10 17.95
C ALA A 815 32.65 60.47 18.70
N SER A 816 31.87 59.53 18.99
CA SER A 816 30.63 59.67 19.78
C SER A 816 30.29 58.40 20.57
N ASP A 817 29.87 58.60 21.82
CA ASP A 817 29.35 57.59 22.71
C ASP A 817 27.89 57.83 22.96
N TYR A 818 27.13 56.73 23.07
CA TYR A 818 25.69 56.73 23.36
C TYR A 818 25.41 56.02 24.66
N ALA A 819 24.45 56.54 25.36
CA ALA A 819 23.88 55.93 26.59
C ALA A 819 22.36 56.08 26.61
N GLY A 820 21.61 55.03 26.94
CA GLY A 820 20.16 55.02 26.96
C GLY A 820 19.56 53.89 26.16
N LYS A 821 18.58 54.14 25.35
CA LYS A 821 17.97 53.17 24.44
C LYS A 821 18.96 52.67 23.37
N ARG A 822 19.75 53.59 22.82
CA ARG A 822 20.97 53.33 22.05
C ARG A 822 22.18 53.45 22.98
N LYS A 823 23.11 52.49 22.91
CA LYS A 823 24.38 52.47 23.65
C LYS A 823 25.49 52.14 22.67
N GLY A 824 26.71 52.63 22.88
CA GLY A 824 27.84 52.22 22.08
C GLY A 824 28.70 53.36 21.63
N PHE A 825 29.72 53.03 20.82
CA PHE A 825 30.75 53.94 20.37
C PHE A 825 30.80 53.97 18.85
N ASN A 826 30.92 55.15 18.26
CA ASN A 826 31.16 55.37 16.86
C ASN A 826 32.38 56.30 16.66
N GLY A 827 33.19 55.98 15.67
CA GLY A 827 34.30 56.84 15.25
C GLY A 827 34.37 56.97 13.73
N ASN A 828 34.81 58.12 13.26
CA ASN A 828 35.02 58.33 11.85
C ASN A 828 36.21 59.28 11.57
N ILE A 829 36.78 59.13 10.40
CA ILE A 829 37.78 60.04 9.85
C ILE A 829 37.23 60.56 8.54
N SER A 830 37.25 61.86 8.39
CA SER A 830 36.83 62.52 7.16
C SER A 830 38.04 63.31 6.61
N VAL A 831 38.20 63.19 5.32
CA VAL A 831 39.23 63.96 4.57
C VAL A 831 38.52 64.78 3.49
N SER A 832 38.72 66.02 3.47
CA SER A 832 38.28 66.91 2.36
C SER A 832 39.41 67.57 1.68
N TYR A 833 39.26 67.76 0.38
CA TYR A 833 40.30 68.50 -0.46
C TYR A 833 39.58 69.57 -1.25
N LYS A 834 40.19 70.77 -1.20
CA LYS A 834 39.72 71.89 -1.95
C LYS A 834 40.25 71.80 -3.40
N LEU A 835 39.34 71.84 -4.37
CA LEU A 835 39.63 71.82 -5.82
C LEU A 835 40.03 73.19 -6.34
#